data_1754be656430edb2cb9f192b5949a9fe
#
_entry.id   1754be656430edb2cb9f192b5949a9fe
#
_cell.length_a   1.000
_cell.length_b   1.000
_cell.length_c   1.000
_cell.angle_alpha   90.00
_cell.angle_beta   90.00
_cell.angle_gamma   90.00
#
_symmetry.space_group_name_H-M   'P 1'
#
loop_
_entity.id
_entity.type
_entity.pdbx_description
1 polymer ?
#
loop_
_entity_poly.entity_id
_entity_poly.type
_entity_poly.pdbx_seq_one_letter_code
_entity_poly.pdbx_strand_id
1 'polypeptide(L)'
;MKTTTEASWLKNSAFNFLVDYFASIPYRPYGTGATYENVVPFLKELQPGYVCVYAKGAPGYTTYPSSLKTQHLMLGQDMPKAFREFTRAADTKLVIYYSGLIDGIAGERHPDWRQWTIDGKPVGPSTGISNCIVNYSICPLSPYWEEWVSIQLREIIENYDPDGIWVDADWVGPCYCPRCQARLRADTGWKEPWADIKNRPDFQAEYAKSWNRITHGWRTQFNNFVKSLKPDCVYSAGNMSARREFAAPFDWRSGDFFTPHLFDLNDIARMMRWYGTMEAPYDAYVCDTNFAMTRPEVRSRTKTLDRILQQAAVVAANGGAVGYWTFPFGNGALVPSRMRKAIATRKFIQAREDLFIGSSSAAWTAILISDPACGVFGGPAGEGAHKALAGLHRSPDIIDETGVTDAMPYDLLVLPEQAFLDPQTAARLEKYVRAGGLLLSAGASLNSPELRKMLGVKNVRFGDLADGHVLLKTSDEPTGVDSLWDRVELEGDAEELYPLYLSWDQFNTEVLRNLHNNYPLHGQVDEEHPEPAGCPAAITRKLGKGRIVHLCTGIFSRYRSLGDPQMLGWLREVLDMLQPRTRCRTDAPSWVDLSLRRAADGRLLAHFVNHNPGRGMVKPIFYSLKNGRVEHQQVKWRQ
;
A
#
# COMPACT_ATOMS: atom_id res chain seq x y z
N MET A 1 -7.45 -12.72 -24.56
CA MET A 1 -7.49 -14.07 -23.96
C MET A 1 -8.72 -14.12 -23.07
N LYS A 2 -9.65 -15.05 -23.32
CA LYS A 2 -10.82 -15.25 -22.47
C LYS A 2 -10.30 -15.69 -21.09
N THR A 3 -10.61 -14.94 -20.05
CA THR A 3 -10.38 -15.31 -18.64
C THR A 3 -11.06 -16.65 -18.39
N THR A 4 -10.25 -17.64 -18.13
CA THR A 4 -10.64 -18.97 -17.65
C THR A 4 -11.53 -18.82 -16.42
N THR A 5 -12.52 -19.68 -16.33
CA THR A 5 -13.49 -19.90 -15.24
C THR A 5 -13.24 -19.02 -14.03
N GLU A 6 -13.93 -17.87 -14.00
CA GLU A 6 -13.88 -16.95 -12.87
C GLU A 6 -14.15 -17.74 -11.60
N ALA A 7 -13.20 -17.74 -10.67
CA ALA A 7 -13.39 -18.31 -9.35
C ALA A 7 -14.47 -17.48 -8.63
N SER A 8 -15.74 -17.81 -8.91
CA SER A 8 -16.92 -17.09 -8.39
C SER A 8 -16.92 -17.01 -6.87
N TRP A 9 -16.27 -17.99 -6.22
CA TRP A 9 -16.13 -18.04 -4.77
C TRP A 9 -15.27 -16.88 -4.21
N LEU A 10 -14.27 -16.38 -4.95
CA LEU A 10 -13.49 -15.20 -4.54
C LEU A 10 -14.33 -13.92 -4.57
N LYS A 11 -15.16 -13.73 -5.60
CA LYS A 11 -16.02 -12.55 -5.75
C LYS A 11 -17.09 -12.46 -4.66
N ASN A 12 -17.55 -13.61 -4.17
CA ASN A 12 -18.61 -13.71 -3.19
C ASN A 12 -18.07 -13.85 -1.74
N SER A 13 -16.77 -13.96 -1.58
CA SER A 13 -16.18 -14.06 -0.23
C SER A 13 -16.13 -12.70 0.43
N ALA A 14 -16.77 -12.56 1.59
CA ALA A 14 -16.68 -11.39 2.44
C ALA A 14 -15.67 -11.54 3.58
N PHE A 15 -15.31 -12.79 3.90
CA PHE A 15 -14.46 -13.12 5.03
C PHE A 15 -13.61 -14.34 4.76
N ASN A 16 -12.29 -14.23 5.02
CA ASN A 16 -11.31 -15.27 4.81
C ASN A 16 -10.52 -15.53 6.10
N PHE A 17 -9.87 -16.68 6.20
CA PHE A 17 -9.17 -17.08 7.41
C PHE A 17 -7.75 -17.57 7.10
N LEU A 18 -6.76 -17.00 7.79
CA LEU A 18 -5.37 -17.42 7.69
C LEU A 18 -4.86 -17.85 9.05
N VAL A 19 -4.36 -19.08 9.13
CA VAL A 19 -3.65 -19.60 10.31
C VAL A 19 -2.16 -19.61 10.01
N ASP A 20 -1.42 -18.80 10.77
CA ASP A 20 0.01 -18.63 10.58
C ASP A 20 0.77 -19.80 11.23
N TYR A 21 0.98 -20.82 10.44
CA TYR A 21 1.85 -21.94 10.75
C TYR A 21 3.29 -21.69 10.30
N PHE A 22 3.80 -20.50 10.60
CA PHE A 22 5.16 -20.12 10.27
C PHE A 22 6.17 -21.05 10.96
N ALA A 23 6.71 -22.01 10.23
CA ALA A 23 7.60 -23.05 10.73
C ALA A 23 9.00 -22.49 11.06
N SER A 24 9.08 -21.71 12.13
CA SER A 24 10.26 -20.90 12.43
C SER A 24 11.14 -21.43 13.57
N ILE A 25 10.63 -22.31 14.41
CA ILE A 25 11.37 -22.78 15.59
C ILE A 25 11.54 -24.29 15.52
N PRO A 26 12.75 -24.80 15.20
CA PRO A 26 12.99 -26.22 15.00
C PRO A 26 12.99 -27.06 16.30
N TYR A 27 12.63 -26.49 17.45
CA TYR A 27 12.75 -27.14 18.78
C TYR A 27 11.42 -27.59 19.37
N ARG A 28 10.31 -27.55 18.63
CA ARG A 28 9.00 -27.98 19.13
C ARG A 28 8.29 -28.87 18.13
N PRO A 29 7.53 -29.88 18.60
CA PRO A 29 6.63 -30.65 17.74
C PRO A 29 5.70 -29.71 17.00
N TYR A 30 5.66 -29.85 15.67
CA TYR A 30 4.95 -28.92 14.80
C TYR A 30 3.70 -29.57 14.21
N GLY A 31 2.55 -28.93 14.40
CA GLY A 31 1.29 -29.33 13.78
C GLY A 31 0.46 -30.36 14.56
N THR A 32 1.02 -31.06 15.54
CA THR A 32 0.33 -32.18 16.27
C THR A 32 -0.97 -31.77 16.96
N GLY A 33 -1.14 -30.51 17.31
CA GLY A 33 -2.33 -29.97 17.95
C GLY A 33 -3.43 -29.51 16.98
N ALA A 34 -3.16 -29.45 15.68
CA ALA A 34 -4.18 -29.12 14.68
C ALA A 34 -4.97 -30.38 14.31
N THR A 35 -5.93 -30.73 15.16
CA THR A 35 -6.74 -31.97 14.99
C THR A 35 -8.10 -31.64 14.37
N TYR A 36 -8.76 -32.65 13.83
CA TYR A 36 -10.10 -32.54 13.26
C TYR A 36 -11.09 -31.96 14.29
N GLU A 37 -11.02 -32.40 15.54
CA GLU A 37 -11.95 -32.03 16.61
C GLU A 37 -11.82 -30.56 17.03
N ASN A 38 -10.63 -29.98 16.93
CA ASN A 38 -10.44 -28.58 17.33
C ASN A 38 -10.47 -27.58 16.15
N VAL A 39 -10.34 -28.05 14.90
CA VAL A 39 -10.33 -27.17 13.72
C VAL A 39 -11.67 -27.18 13.00
N VAL A 40 -12.22 -28.34 12.67
CA VAL A 40 -13.40 -28.45 11.80
C VAL A 40 -14.66 -27.81 12.41
N PRO A 41 -15.01 -28.04 13.69
CA PRO A 41 -16.18 -27.37 14.29
C PRO A 41 -16.06 -25.84 14.24
N PHE A 42 -14.86 -25.32 14.47
CA PHE A 42 -14.60 -23.89 14.37
C PHE A 42 -14.76 -23.36 12.95
N LEU A 43 -14.22 -24.05 11.93
CA LEU A 43 -14.39 -23.65 10.52
C LEU A 43 -15.86 -23.67 10.09
N LYS A 44 -16.65 -24.64 10.57
CA LYS A 44 -18.10 -24.70 10.32
C LYS A 44 -18.85 -23.53 10.95
N GLU A 45 -18.44 -23.05 12.11
CA GLU A 45 -19.02 -21.86 12.73
C GLU A 45 -18.56 -20.57 12.03
N LEU A 46 -17.29 -20.50 11.63
CA LEU A 46 -16.69 -19.32 11.02
C LEU A 46 -17.17 -19.11 9.58
N GLN A 47 -17.37 -20.18 8.82
CA GLN A 47 -17.77 -20.17 7.41
C GLN A 47 -16.93 -19.20 6.54
N PRO A 48 -15.61 -19.35 6.49
CA PRO A 48 -14.79 -18.49 5.65
C PRO A 48 -14.92 -18.89 4.19
N GLY A 49 -14.75 -17.95 3.26
CA GLY A 49 -14.69 -18.24 1.83
C GLY A 49 -13.51 -19.16 1.49
N TYR A 50 -12.38 -18.95 2.18
CA TYR A 50 -11.25 -19.86 2.14
C TYR A 50 -10.44 -19.85 3.45
N VAL A 51 -9.70 -20.93 3.67
CA VAL A 51 -8.68 -21.05 4.71
C VAL A 51 -7.31 -21.05 4.06
N CYS A 52 -6.42 -20.16 4.50
CA CYS A 52 -5.04 -20.12 4.06
C CYS A 52 -4.12 -20.77 5.12
N VAL A 53 -3.30 -21.73 4.68
CA VAL A 53 -2.35 -22.46 5.53
C VAL A 53 -0.98 -22.52 4.89
N TYR A 54 0.05 -22.46 5.70
CA TYR A 54 1.44 -22.43 5.26
C TYR A 54 1.91 -23.81 4.76
N ALA A 55 2.48 -23.86 3.55
CA ALA A 55 3.31 -24.97 3.09
C ALA A 55 4.80 -24.68 3.26
N LYS A 56 5.21 -23.41 3.09
CA LYS A 56 6.60 -22.98 3.31
C LYS A 56 6.64 -21.55 3.82
N GLY A 57 7.31 -21.31 4.94
CA GLY A 57 7.60 -19.97 5.46
C GLY A 57 8.92 -19.39 4.94
N ALA A 58 9.21 -18.12 5.26
CA ALA A 58 10.44 -17.42 4.91
C ALA A 58 11.75 -18.10 5.42
N PRO A 59 11.75 -18.84 6.54
CA PRO A 59 12.93 -19.63 6.92
C PRO A 59 13.32 -20.73 5.94
N GLY A 60 12.40 -21.09 5.01
CA GLY A 60 12.61 -22.14 4.03
C GLY A 60 12.13 -23.53 4.47
N TYR A 61 11.68 -23.68 5.73
CA TYR A 61 11.10 -24.95 6.19
C TYR A 61 9.73 -25.17 5.56
N THR A 62 9.52 -26.40 5.05
CA THR A 62 8.20 -26.85 4.62
C THR A 62 7.45 -27.51 5.78
N THR A 63 6.12 -27.35 5.78
CA THR A 63 5.20 -27.96 6.77
C THR A 63 4.66 -29.30 6.27
N TYR A 64 5.33 -29.89 5.29
CA TYR A 64 5.06 -31.18 4.67
C TYR A 64 6.37 -31.88 4.28
N PRO A 65 6.36 -33.21 4.07
CA PRO A 65 7.52 -33.93 3.57
C PRO A 65 7.86 -33.50 2.14
N SER A 66 9.01 -32.82 1.94
CA SER A 66 9.48 -32.41 0.62
C SER A 66 10.66 -33.26 0.15
N SER A 67 10.71 -33.59 -1.15
CA SER A 67 11.82 -34.29 -1.79
C SER A 67 13.15 -33.50 -1.67
N LEU A 68 13.09 -32.19 -1.53
CA LEU A 68 14.24 -31.33 -1.28
C LEU A 68 14.77 -31.40 0.17
N LYS A 69 14.16 -32.22 1.02
CA LYS A 69 14.52 -32.38 2.45
C LYS A 69 14.53 -31.03 3.18
N THR A 70 13.49 -30.26 2.97
CA THR A 70 13.29 -28.94 3.59
C THR A 70 12.25 -28.96 4.70
N GLN A 71 11.64 -30.13 4.98
CA GLN A 71 10.62 -30.24 6.02
C GLN A 71 11.15 -29.79 7.38
N HIS A 72 10.27 -29.21 8.17
CA HIS A 72 10.56 -28.81 9.54
C HIS A 72 11.11 -30.01 10.35
N LEU A 73 12.20 -29.79 11.08
CA LEU A 73 12.93 -30.88 11.78
C LEU A 73 12.08 -31.67 12.76
N MET A 74 11.06 -31.04 13.33
CA MET A 74 10.10 -31.66 14.27
C MET A 74 8.69 -31.67 13.68
N LEU A 75 8.56 -31.91 12.38
CA LEU A 75 7.26 -32.02 11.73
C LEU A 75 6.48 -33.22 12.31
N GLY A 76 5.43 -32.93 13.04
CA GLY A 76 4.56 -33.95 13.63
C GLY A 76 3.33 -34.29 12.81
N GLN A 77 3.02 -33.44 11.81
CA GLN A 77 1.87 -33.63 10.94
C GLN A 77 2.12 -32.91 9.60
N ASP A 78 1.68 -33.52 8.52
CA ASP A 78 1.61 -32.92 7.20
C ASP A 78 0.44 -31.90 7.18
N MET A 79 0.77 -30.60 7.32
CA MET A 79 -0.22 -29.56 7.52
C MET A 79 -1.11 -29.32 6.28
N PRO A 80 -0.58 -29.20 5.05
CA PRO A 80 -1.40 -29.08 3.86
C PRO A 80 -2.38 -30.26 3.71
N LYS A 81 -1.95 -31.49 3.97
CA LYS A 81 -2.80 -32.69 3.93
C LYS A 81 -3.93 -32.60 4.95
N ALA A 82 -3.62 -32.31 6.21
CA ALA A 82 -4.61 -32.19 7.27
C ALA A 82 -5.64 -31.09 6.96
N PHE A 83 -5.17 -29.91 6.51
CA PHE A 83 -6.07 -28.81 6.17
C PHE A 83 -6.89 -29.08 4.91
N ARG A 84 -6.40 -29.88 3.95
CA ARG A 84 -7.24 -30.33 2.82
C ARG A 84 -8.43 -31.15 3.31
N GLU A 85 -8.22 -32.04 4.27
CA GLU A 85 -9.28 -32.83 4.89
C GLU A 85 -10.25 -31.94 5.70
N PHE A 86 -9.72 -31.02 6.50
CA PHE A 86 -10.53 -30.10 7.33
C PHE A 86 -11.40 -29.16 6.48
N THR A 87 -10.84 -28.59 5.43
CA THR A 87 -11.57 -27.67 4.55
C THR A 87 -12.67 -28.39 3.75
N ARG A 88 -12.42 -29.63 3.29
CA ARG A 88 -13.47 -30.45 2.68
C ARG A 88 -14.60 -30.77 3.66
N ALA A 89 -14.28 -31.12 4.91
CA ALA A 89 -15.27 -31.41 5.94
C ALA A 89 -16.07 -30.16 6.38
N ALA A 90 -15.52 -28.96 6.20
CA ALA A 90 -16.17 -27.70 6.55
C ALA A 90 -16.79 -26.98 5.32
N ASP A 91 -16.77 -27.60 4.14
CA ASP A 91 -17.25 -27.03 2.88
C ASP A 91 -16.66 -25.62 2.59
N THR A 92 -15.34 -25.52 2.71
CA THR A 92 -14.59 -24.27 2.43
C THR A 92 -13.40 -24.54 1.53
N LYS A 93 -12.86 -23.49 0.91
CA LYS A 93 -11.73 -23.56 0.00
C LYS A 93 -10.39 -23.61 0.73
N LEU A 94 -9.40 -24.30 0.16
CA LEU A 94 -8.03 -24.34 0.65
C LEU A 94 -7.13 -23.47 -0.19
N VAL A 95 -6.52 -22.45 0.42
CA VAL A 95 -5.43 -21.66 -0.16
C VAL A 95 -4.13 -22.04 0.54
N ILE A 96 -3.07 -22.25 -0.22
CA ILE A 96 -1.76 -22.57 0.34
C ILE A 96 -0.87 -21.32 0.30
N TYR A 97 -0.34 -20.95 1.47
CA TYR A 97 0.70 -19.94 1.61
C TYR A 97 2.07 -20.51 1.20
N TYR A 98 2.81 -19.75 0.42
CA TYR A 98 4.17 -20.10 0.00
C TYR A 98 5.08 -18.85 0.03
N SER A 99 6.20 -18.91 0.77
CA SER A 99 7.20 -17.84 0.72
C SER A 99 7.99 -17.91 -0.59
N GLY A 100 7.96 -16.84 -1.38
CA GLY A 100 8.51 -16.75 -2.72
C GLY A 100 10.04 -16.57 -2.73
N LEU A 101 10.50 -15.34 -2.73
CA LEU A 101 11.91 -14.95 -2.90
C LEU A 101 12.66 -14.70 -1.58
N ILE A 102 12.04 -15.00 -0.44
CA ILE A 102 12.74 -15.07 0.85
C ILE A 102 12.79 -16.53 1.29
N ASP A 103 14.00 -17.08 1.41
CA ASP A 103 14.21 -18.48 1.75
C ASP A 103 15.52 -18.67 2.52
N GLY A 104 15.40 -19.03 3.81
CA GLY A 104 16.56 -19.24 4.68
C GLY A 104 17.39 -20.45 4.26
N ILE A 105 16.74 -21.60 4.01
CA ILE A 105 17.45 -22.85 3.65
C ILE A 105 18.07 -22.76 2.27
N ALA A 106 17.34 -22.27 1.27
CA ALA A 106 17.87 -22.13 -0.07
C ALA A 106 19.06 -21.17 -0.11
N GLY A 107 18.94 -20.02 0.57
CA GLY A 107 20.04 -19.06 0.64
C GLY A 107 21.27 -19.55 1.41
N GLU A 108 21.11 -20.46 2.37
CA GLU A 108 22.21 -21.10 3.08
C GLU A 108 22.90 -22.17 2.23
N ARG A 109 22.13 -23.03 1.56
CA ARG A 109 22.65 -24.10 0.70
C ARG A 109 23.27 -23.58 -0.59
N HIS A 110 22.73 -22.45 -1.13
CA HIS A 110 23.13 -21.84 -2.40
C HIS A 110 23.45 -20.35 -2.23
N PRO A 111 24.62 -19.99 -1.67
CA PRO A 111 25.00 -18.59 -1.45
C PRO A 111 25.04 -17.74 -2.73
N ASP A 112 25.30 -18.36 -3.88
CA ASP A 112 25.32 -17.72 -5.20
C ASP A 112 23.93 -17.36 -5.74
N TRP A 113 22.84 -17.84 -5.13
CA TRP A 113 21.48 -17.46 -5.44
C TRP A 113 21.02 -16.21 -4.71
N ARG A 114 21.75 -15.77 -3.67
CA ARG A 114 21.41 -14.59 -2.89
C ARG A 114 21.42 -13.34 -3.74
N GLN A 115 20.58 -12.37 -3.38
CA GLN A 115 20.66 -11.04 -3.96
C GLN A 115 21.98 -10.35 -3.61
N TRP A 116 22.37 -9.37 -4.44
CA TRP A 116 23.54 -8.53 -4.21
C TRP A 116 23.11 -7.07 -4.06
N THR A 117 23.81 -6.37 -3.17
CA THR A 117 23.68 -4.93 -3.00
C THR A 117 24.24 -4.18 -4.21
N ILE A 118 23.92 -2.90 -4.31
CA ILE A 118 24.48 -2.01 -5.35
C ILE A 118 26.01 -1.90 -5.28
N ASP A 119 26.60 -2.14 -4.12
CA ASP A 119 28.06 -2.13 -3.93
C ASP A 119 28.74 -3.46 -4.29
N GLY A 120 28.02 -4.37 -4.93
CA GLY A 120 28.55 -5.63 -5.45
C GLY A 120 28.82 -6.69 -4.37
N LYS A 121 28.10 -6.65 -3.25
CA LYS A 121 28.22 -7.63 -2.17
C LYS A 121 26.94 -8.45 -2.05
N PRO A 122 27.03 -9.76 -1.78
CA PRO A 122 25.86 -10.55 -1.43
C PRO A 122 25.12 -9.94 -0.25
N VAL A 123 23.78 -9.90 -0.34
CA VAL A 123 22.92 -9.48 0.78
C VAL A 123 23.08 -10.51 1.91
N GLY A 124 23.45 -10.02 3.09
CA GLY A 124 23.60 -10.85 4.26
C GLY A 124 22.26 -11.39 4.77
N PRO A 125 22.30 -12.25 5.79
CA PRO A 125 21.08 -12.73 6.41
C PRO A 125 20.28 -11.59 7.03
N SER A 126 18.97 -11.63 6.82
CA SER A 126 18.02 -10.75 7.50
C SER A 126 17.33 -11.50 8.63
N THR A 127 17.27 -10.87 9.79
CA THR A 127 16.52 -11.39 10.94
C THR A 127 15.19 -10.66 11.15
N GLY A 128 14.76 -9.87 10.14
CA GLY A 128 13.80 -8.78 10.28
C GLY A 128 12.37 -9.14 10.68
N ILE A 129 11.87 -10.35 10.44
CA ILE A 129 10.48 -10.70 10.78
C ILE A 129 10.36 -11.41 12.12
N SER A 130 11.37 -12.14 12.51
CA SER A 130 11.49 -12.66 13.87
C SER A 130 12.98 -12.84 14.17
N ASN A 131 13.45 -12.26 15.22
CA ASN A 131 14.87 -12.28 15.62
C ASN A 131 15.49 -13.66 15.82
N CYS A 132 14.77 -14.71 15.47
CA CYS A 132 15.16 -16.10 15.64
C CYS A 132 15.46 -16.82 14.32
N ILE A 133 15.36 -16.14 13.15
CA ILE A 133 15.36 -16.84 11.87
C ILE A 133 16.25 -16.13 10.86
N VAL A 134 17.18 -16.87 10.33
CA VAL A 134 18.02 -16.44 9.22
C VAL A 134 17.20 -16.56 7.93
N ASN A 135 16.96 -15.42 7.30
CA ASN A 135 16.31 -15.34 6.00
C ASN A 135 17.27 -14.74 4.99
N TYR A 136 17.24 -15.23 3.76
CA TYR A 136 18.00 -14.65 2.64
C TYR A 136 17.05 -14.22 1.54
N SER A 137 17.29 -13.03 0.99
CA SER A 137 16.65 -12.61 -0.26
C SER A 137 17.30 -13.31 -1.44
N ILE A 138 16.50 -14.02 -2.22
CA ILE A 138 16.93 -14.81 -3.36
C ILE A 138 16.75 -14.00 -4.65
N CYS A 139 17.73 -14.08 -5.55
CA CYS A 139 17.66 -13.45 -6.86
C CYS A 139 16.67 -14.19 -7.77
N PRO A 140 15.64 -13.54 -8.32
CA PRO A 140 14.67 -14.19 -9.20
C PRO A 140 15.27 -14.71 -10.53
N LEU A 141 16.46 -14.26 -10.90
CA LEU A 141 17.22 -14.73 -12.08
C LEU A 141 18.26 -15.82 -11.74
N SER A 142 18.25 -16.35 -10.52
CA SER A 142 19.07 -17.50 -10.14
C SER A 142 18.39 -18.82 -10.52
N PRO A 143 19.10 -19.98 -10.46
CA PRO A 143 18.49 -21.29 -10.68
C PRO A 143 17.43 -21.71 -9.64
N TYR A 144 17.10 -20.83 -8.69
CA TYR A 144 16.12 -21.07 -7.62
C TYR A 144 14.75 -21.50 -8.14
N TRP A 145 14.34 -20.98 -9.30
CA TRP A 145 13.07 -21.40 -9.91
C TRP A 145 13.10 -22.88 -10.33
N GLU A 146 14.09 -23.26 -11.13
CA GLU A 146 14.18 -24.59 -11.74
C GLU A 146 14.51 -25.67 -10.71
N GLU A 147 15.41 -25.37 -9.79
CA GLU A 147 15.97 -26.35 -8.86
C GLU A 147 15.25 -26.41 -7.51
N TRP A 148 14.29 -25.47 -7.27
CA TRP A 148 13.66 -25.37 -5.95
C TRP A 148 12.16 -25.11 -6.03
N VAL A 149 11.75 -23.95 -6.53
CA VAL A 149 10.36 -23.50 -6.46
C VAL A 149 9.44 -24.39 -7.27
N SER A 150 9.80 -24.72 -8.51
CA SER A 150 8.97 -25.56 -9.39
C SER A 150 8.76 -26.99 -8.84
N ILE A 151 9.77 -27.53 -8.15
CA ILE A 151 9.69 -28.85 -7.50
C ILE A 151 8.67 -28.78 -6.36
N GLN A 152 8.82 -27.83 -5.44
CA GLN A 152 7.93 -27.68 -4.29
C GLN A 152 6.48 -27.34 -4.70
N LEU A 153 6.29 -26.50 -5.73
CA LEU A 153 4.95 -26.20 -6.23
C LEU A 153 4.27 -27.42 -6.84
N ARG A 154 5.01 -28.25 -7.57
CA ARG A 154 4.48 -29.53 -8.09
C ARG A 154 4.06 -30.43 -6.94
N GLU A 155 4.91 -30.61 -5.94
CA GLU A 155 4.57 -31.38 -4.72
C GLU A 155 3.27 -30.89 -4.07
N ILE A 156 3.14 -29.56 -3.92
CA ILE A 156 1.97 -28.94 -3.27
C ILE A 156 0.70 -29.18 -4.10
N ILE A 157 0.75 -28.94 -5.39
CA ILE A 157 -0.45 -29.01 -6.26
C ILE A 157 -0.89 -30.46 -6.45
N GLU A 158 0.03 -31.38 -6.76
CA GLU A 158 -0.29 -32.77 -7.03
C GLU A 158 -0.72 -33.56 -5.77
N ASN A 159 -0.12 -33.27 -4.60
CA ASN A 159 -0.42 -34.00 -3.38
C ASN A 159 -1.62 -33.46 -2.57
N TYR A 160 -1.90 -32.15 -2.66
CA TYR A 160 -2.89 -31.52 -1.78
C TYR A 160 -4.07 -30.89 -2.51
N ASP A 161 -4.04 -30.81 -3.83
CA ASP A 161 -5.15 -30.32 -4.66
C ASP A 161 -5.73 -28.97 -4.15
N PRO A 162 -4.90 -27.91 -3.93
CA PRO A 162 -5.36 -26.64 -3.38
C PRO A 162 -6.28 -25.90 -4.34
N ASP A 163 -7.22 -25.11 -3.83
CA ASP A 163 -8.06 -24.22 -4.61
C ASP A 163 -7.32 -22.94 -5.02
N GLY A 164 -6.26 -22.57 -4.29
CA GLY A 164 -5.42 -21.41 -4.59
C GLY A 164 -4.04 -21.45 -3.94
N ILE A 165 -3.14 -20.64 -4.50
CA ILE A 165 -1.80 -20.39 -3.95
C ILE A 165 -1.68 -18.89 -3.64
N TRP A 166 -1.27 -18.56 -2.42
CA TRP A 166 -0.98 -17.21 -1.97
C TRP A 166 0.52 -17.09 -1.68
N VAL A 167 1.23 -16.31 -2.49
CA VAL A 167 2.67 -16.14 -2.36
C VAL A 167 2.98 -14.91 -1.52
N ASP A 168 3.81 -15.07 -0.51
CA ASP A 168 4.41 -13.98 0.23
C ASP A 168 5.86 -13.78 -0.17
N ALA A 169 6.41 -12.61 0.17
CA ALA A 169 7.81 -12.31 -0.04
C ALA A 169 8.28 -12.45 -1.52
N ASP A 170 7.42 -12.09 -2.46
CA ASP A 170 7.76 -11.96 -3.88
C ASP A 170 8.22 -10.53 -4.27
N TRP A 171 8.29 -9.63 -3.30
CA TRP A 171 8.58 -8.19 -3.41
C TRP A 171 9.98 -7.81 -2.91
N VAL A 172 10.94 -8.70 -3.03
CA VAL A 172 12.33 -8.39 -2.65
C VAL A 172 12.88 -7.18 -3.41
N GLY A 173 13.74 -6.42 -2.75
CA GLY A 173 14.37 -5.23 -3.33
C GLY A 173 15.23 -5.55 -4.55
N PRO A 174 15.71 -4.52 -5.26
CA PRO A 174 16.53 -4.69 -6.45
C PRO A 174 17.79 -5.51 -6.18
N CYS A 175 18.14 -6.41 -7.12
CA CYS A 175 19.32 -7.25 -7.05
C CYS A 175 20.36 -6.81 -8.06
N TYR A 176 21.60 -6.61 -7.62
CA TYR A 176 22.70 -6.14 -8.45
C TYR A 176 23.75 -7.23 -8.73
N CYS A 177 23.37 -8.50 -8.67
CA CYS A 177 24.25 -9.62 -9.03
C CYS A 177 24.59 -9.61 -10.54
N PRO A 178 25.61 -10.34 -10.98
CA PRO A 178 26.02 -10.38 -12.38
C PRO A 178 24.89 -10.73 -13.35
N ARG A 179 23.96 -11.62 -12.98
CA ARG A 179 22.77 -11.98 -13.79
C ARG A 179 21.85 -10.78 -13.99
N CYS A 180 21.55 -10.05 -12.91
CA CYS A 180 20.69 -8.86 -12.96
C CYS A 180 21.38 -7.70 -13.71
N GLN A 181 22.68 -7.51 -13.54
CA GLN A 181 23.43 -6.53 -14.31
C GLN A 181 23.44 -6.84 -15.80
N ALA A 182 23.62 -8.10 -16.19
CA ALA A 182 23.55 -8.52 -17.58
C ALA A 182 22.17 -8.25 -18.18
N ARG A 183 21.12 -8.57 -17.45
CA ARG A 183 19.74 -8.30 -17.85
C ARG A 183 19.45 -6.81 -18.00
N LEU A 184 19.87 -5.98 -17.04
CA LEU A 184 19.72 -4.53 -17.13
C LEU A 184 20.42 -3.96 -18.35
N ARG A 185 21.66 -4.39 -18.62
CA ARG A 185 22.42 -3.95 -19.81
C ARG A 185 21.70 -4.33 -21.11
N ALA A 186 21.11 -5.52 -21.15
CA ALA A 186 20.31 -5.95 -22.30
C ALA A 186 19.03 -5.11 -22.47
N ASP A 187 18.38 -4.75 -21.36
CA ASP A 187 17.14 -3.97 -21.37
C ASP A 187 17.35 -2.49 -21.74
N THR A 188 18.50 -1.90 -21.35
CA THR A 188 18.72 -0.44 -21.41
C THR A 188 19.83 -0.01 -22.36
N GLY A 189 20.71 -0.94 -22.75
CA GLY A 189 21.91 -0.63 -23.57
C GLY A 189 23.05 0.07 -22.79
N TRP A 190 22.94 0.25 -21.49
CA TRP A 190 23.96 0.89 -20.65
C TRP A 190 25.28 0.11 -20.69
N LYS A 191 26.38 0.82 -20.96
CA LYS A 191 27.73 0.22 -21.09
C LYS A 191 28.71 0.73 -20.06
N GLU A 192 28.41 1.85 -19.41
CA GLU A 192 29.26 2.47 -18.42
C GLU A 192 29.53 1.53 -17.23
N PRO A 193 30.69 1.71 -16.56
CA PRO A 193 30.99 1.01 -15.33
C PRO A 193 29.94 1.27 -14.25
N TRP A 194 29.60 0.24 -13.52
CA TRP A 194 28.57 0.30 -12.48
C TRP A 194 28.82 1.38 -11.41
N ALA A 195 30.09 1.53 -11.01
CA ALA A 195 30.49 2.51 -10.01
C ALA A 195 30.18 3.95 -10.41
N ASP A 196 30.18 4.23 -11.71
CA ASP A 196 30.04 5.59 -12.24
C ASP A 196 28.56 6.01 -12.37
N ILE A 197 27.66 5.04 -12.49
CA ILE A 197 26.25 5.30 -12.80
C ILE A 197 25.28 5.02 -11.64
N LYS A 198 25.69 4.24 -10.63
CA LYS A 198 24.79 3.74 -9.58
C LYS A 198 24.00 4.81 -8.81
N ASN A 199 24.54 6.01 -8.71
CA ASN A 199 23.92 7.12 -7.98
C ASN A 199 23.19 8.12 -8.91
N ARG A 200 23.15 7.88 -10.20
CA ARG A 200 22.47 8.76 -11.16
C ARG A 200 20.95 8.54 -11.12
N PRO A 201 20.13 9.60 -11.05
CA PRO A 201 18.67 9.49 -11.01
C PRO A 201 18.07 8.79 -12.23
N ASP A 202 18.59 9.07 -13.44
CA ASP A 202 18.14 8.43 -14.68
C ASP A 202 18.43 6.93 -14.67
N PHE A 203 19.59 6.53 -14.18
CA PHE A 203 19.93 5.13 -13.97
C PHE A 203 18.98 4.45 -12.98
N GLN A 204 18.68 5.10 -11.85
CA GLN A 204 17.79 4.52 -10.84
C GLN A 204 16.37 4.32 -11.40
N ALA A 205 15.87 5.27 -12.18
CA ALA A 205 14.55 5.14 -12.82
C ALA A 205 14.52 3.98 -13.83
N GLU A 206 15.51 3.90 -14.73
CA GLU A 206 15.59 2.80 -15.70
C GLU A 206 15.82 1.44 -15.03
N TYR A 207 16.61 1.42 -13.96
CA TYR A 207 16.79 0.20 -13.17
C TYR A 207 15.48 -0.25 -12.50
N ALA A 208 14.73 0.67 -11.92
CA ALA A 208 13.43 0.36 -11.33
C ALA A 208 12.46 -0.24 -12.38
N LYS A 209 12.42 0.32 -13.59
CA LYS A 209 11.64 -0.24 -14.71
C LYS A 209 12.10 -1.66 -15.08
N SER A 210 13.42 -1.87 -15.20
CA SER A 210 13.97 -3.22 -15.50
C SER A 210 13.66 -4.21 -14.39
N TRP A 211 13.79 -3.79 -13.12
CA TRP A 211 13.47 -4.61 -11.97
C TRP A 211 11.99 -5.00 -11.91
N ASN A 212 11.09 -4.06 -12.20
CA ASN A 212 9.66 -4.34 -12.31
C ASN A 212 9.36 -5.39 -13.39
N ARG A 213 10.05 -5.33 -14.55
CA ARG A 213 9.94 -6.38 -15.59
C ARG A 213 10.46 -7.74 -15.12
N ILE A 214 11.57 -7.77 -14.39
CA ILE A 214 12.14 -9.01 -13.83
C ILE A 214 11.16 -9.66 -12.85
N THR A 215 10.65 -8.89 -11.89
CA THR A 215 9.70 -9.39 -10.88
C THR A 215 8.36 -9.79 -11.50
N HIS A 216 7.88 -9.04 -12.47
CA HIS A 216 6.69 -9.41 -13.24
C HIS A 216 6.90 -10.71 -14.02
N GLY A 217 8.06 -10.87 -14.65
CA GLY A 217 8.43 -12.12 -15.35
C GLY A 217 8.40 -13.32 -14.40
N TRP A 218 8.96 -13.18 -13.19
CA TRP A 218 8.94 -14.22 -12.16
C TRP A 218 7.51 -14.57 -11.71
N ARG A 219 6.67 -13.56 -11.45
CA ARG A 219 5.25 -13.74 -11.09
C ARG A 219 4.44 -14.42 -12.20
N THR A 220 4.68 -14.02 -13.44
CA THR A 220 4.04 -14.62 -14.62
C THR A 220 4.44 -16.09 -14.78
N GLN A 221 5.73 -16.40 -14.61
CA GLN A 221 6.24 -17.77 -14.65
C GLN A 221 5.60 -18.62 -13.54
N PHE A 222 5.48 -18.06 -12.32
CA PHE A 222 4.82 -18.73 -11.20
C PHE A 222 3.35 -19.07 -11.52
N ASN A 223 2.57 -18.08 -11.95
CA ASN A 223 1.17 -18.28 -12.30
C ASN A 223 1.00 -19.29 -13.44
N ASN A 224 1.78 -19.16 -14.52
CA ASN A 224 1.72 -20.07 -15.66
C ASN A 224 2.03 -21.51 -15.24
N PHE A 225 2.98 -21.70 -14.34
CA PHE A 225 3.32 -23.03 -13.84
C PHE A 225 2.18 -23.61 -12.98
N VAL A 226 1.60 -22.84 -12.07
CA VAL A 226 0.42 -23.25 -11.28
C VAL A 226 -0.72 -23.65 -12.21
N LYS A 227 -1.05 -22.80 -13.19
CA LYS A 227 -2.14 -23.07 -14.16
C LYS A 227 -1.85 -24.26 -15.07
N SER A 228 -0.60 -24.57 -15.37
CA SER A 228 -0.23 -25.75 -16.15
C SER A 228 -0.48 -27.06 -15.42
N LEU A 229 -0.38 -27.06 -14.08
CA LEU A 229 -0.63 -28.21 -13.23
C LEU A 229 -2.12 -28.32 -12.83
N LYS A 230 -2.74 -27.18 -12.56
CA LYS A 230 -4.14 -27.08 -12.14
C LYS A 230 -4.77 -25.78 -12.66
N PRO A 231 -5.48 -25.80 -13.81
CA PRO A 231 -5.98 -24.59 -14.47
C PRO A 231 -6.95 -23.75 -13.64
N ASP A 232 -7.70 -24.35 -12.71
CA ASP A 232 -8.67 -23.70 -11.82
C ASP A 232 -8.07 -23.26 -10.47
N CYS A 233 -6.80 -23.59 -10.18
CA CYS A 233 -6.11 -23.11 -8.99
C CYS A 233 -5.81 -21.61 -9.13
N VAL A 234 -6.36 -20.77 -8.26
CA VAL A 234 -6.16 -19.32 -8.30
C VAL A 234 -4.80 -18.91 -7.71
N TYR A 235 -4.27 -17.79 -8.19
CA TYR A 235 -2.97 -17.28 -7.76
C TYR A 235 -3.05 -15.82 -7.30
N SER A 236 -2.45 -15.53 -6.16
CA SER A 236 -2.21 -14.17 -5.67
C SER A 236 -0.90 -14.06 -4.90
N ALA A 237 -0.53 -12.83 -4.60
CA ALA A 237 0.61 -12.54 -3.73
C ALA A 237 0.20 -11.56 -2.63
N GLY A 238 0.83 -11.71 -1.47
CA GLY A 238 0.69 -10.80 -0.34
C GLY A 238 1.30 -9.45 -0.63
N ASN A 239 0.64 -8.38 -0.13
CA ASN A 239 1.10 -7.01 -0.32
C ASN A 239 1.40 -6.69 -1.79
N MET A 240 0.47 -7.04 -2.68
CA MET A 240 0.65 -6.84 -4.11
C MET A 240 1.05 -5.40 -4.43
N SER A 241 2.33 -5.20 -4.67
CA SER A 241 2.94 -3.90 -4.98
C SER A 241 3.17 -3.70 -6.48
N ALA A 242 2.59 -4.55 -7.31
CA ALA A 242 2.71 -4.42 -8.75
C ALA A 242 1.91 -3.23 -9.27
N ARG A 243 2.49 -2.44 -10.18
CA ARG A 243 1.76 -1.44 -10.96
C ARG A 243 0.66 -2.13 -11.77
N ARG A 244 -0.37 -1.39 -12.16
CA ARG A 244 -1.54 -1.94 -12.87
C ARG A 244 -1.15 -2.76 -14.11
N GLU A 245 -0.17 -2.31 -14.88
CA GLU A 245 0.34 -3.02 -16.06
C GLU A 245 0.90 -4.41 -15.75
N PHE A 246 1.38 -4.62 -14.51
CA PHE A 246 1.94 -5.89 -14.02
C PHE A 246 0.98 -6.70 -13.14
N ALA A 247 -0.29 -6.31 -13.09
CA ALA A 247 -1.29 -6.97 -12.25
C ALA A 247 -1.90 -8.24 -12.90
N ALA A 248 -1.67 -8.46 -14.18
CA ALA A 248 -2.28 -9.54 -14.96
C ALA A 248 -2.07 -10.98 -14.42
N PRO A 249 -0.92 -11.33 -13.80
CA PRO A 249 -0.73 -12.68 -13.24
C PRO A 249 -1.66 -13.04 -12.09
N PHE A 250 -2.27 -12.06 -11.41
CA PHE A 250 -3.01 -12.30 -10.18
C PHE A 250 -4.51 -12.46 -10.44
N ASP A 251 -5.10 -13.55 -9.94
CA ASP A 251 -6.54 -13.79 -9.98
C ASP A 251 -7.30 -12.93 -8.96
N TRP A 252 -6.66 -12.57 -7.83
CA TRP A 252 -7.17 -11.59 -6.86
C TRP A 252 -6.03 -10.74 -6.28
N ARG A 253 -6.38 -9.63 -5.65
CA ARG A 253 -5.44 -8.72 -5.00
C ARG A 253 -5.49 -8.96 -3.50
N SER A 254 -4.36 -9.15 -2.86
CA SER A 254 -4.32 -9.46 -1.45
C SER A 254 -3.27 -8.64 -0.72
N GLY A 255 -3.52 -8.33 0.54
CA GLY A 255 -2.60 -7.64 1.42
C GLY A 255 -2.66 -8.18 2.83
N ASP A 256 -1.59 -7.96 3.61
CA ASP A 256 -1.53 -8.30 5.02
C ASP A 256 -1.17 -7.08 5.86
N PHE A 257 -1.88 -6.90 6.99
CA PHE A 257 -1.70 -5.76 7.89
C PHE A 257 -1.52 -6.25 9.32
N PHE A 258 -0.28 -6.35 9.74
CA PHE A 258 0.02 -6.99 11.01
C PHE A 258 0.43 -6.04 12.14
N THR A 259 0.86 -4.84 11.88
CA THR A 259 1.28 -3.96 12.98
C THR A 259 0.79 -2.53 12.88
N PRO A 260 0.53 -1.85 14.02
CA PRO A 260 0.30 -0.41 14.03
C PRO A 260 1.57 0.41 13.81
N HIS A 261 2.76 -0.22 13.77
CA HIS A 261 4.03 0.46 13.57
C HIS A 261 4.50 0.44 12.12
N LEU A 262 4.04 -0.55 11.33
CA LEU A 262 4.35 -0.64 9.90
C LEU A 262 3.21 -0.13 9.03
N PHE A 263 1.96 -0.38 9.46
CA PHE A 263 0.77 0.00 8.70
C PHE A 263 -0.25 0.61 9.64
N ASP A 264 -0.52 1.89 9.50
CA ASP A 264 -1.65 2.53 10.17
C ASP A 264 -2.97 2.28 9.40
N LEU A 265 -4.07 2.82 9.89
CA LEU A 265 -5.37 2.65 9.23
C LEU A 265 -5.44 3.36 7.88
N ASN A 266 -4.67 4.43 7.69
CA ASN A 266 -4.58 5.13 6.40
C ASN A 266 -3.83 4.27 5.37
N ASP A 267 -2.82 3.50 5.78
CA ASP A 267 -2.12 2.58 4.88
C ASP A 267 -3.04 1.47 4.40
N ILE A 268 -3.87 0.92 5.31
CA ILE A 268 -4.89 -0.08 4.95
C ILE A 268 -5.87 0.53 3.94
N ALA A 269 -6.44 1.71 4.25
CA ALA A 269 -7.39 2.39 3.37
C ALA A 269 -6.77 2.67 2.00
N ARG A 270 -5.52 3.17 1.98
CA ARG A 270 -4.76 3.49 0.77
C ARG A 270 -4.56 2.25 -0.11
N MET A 271 -4.16 1.13 0.46
CA MET A 271 -3.97 -0.12 -0.27
C MET A 271 -5.29 -0.64 -0.82
N MET A 272 -6.37 -0.62 -0.01
CA MET A 272 -7.68 -1.04 -0.48
C MET A 272 -8.22 -0.15 -1.61
N ARG A 273 -7.97 1.14 -1.56
CA ARG A 273 -8.32 2.08 -2.64
C ARG A 273 -7.52 1.82 -3.90
N TRP A 274 -6.25 1.46 -3.79
CA TRP A 274 -5.45 1.03 -4.92
C TRP A 274 -6.02 -0.26 -5.54
N TYR A 275 -6.29 -1.29 -4.74
CA TYR A 275 -6.87 -2.55 -5.23
C TYR A 275 -8.23 -2.35 -5.85
N GLY A 276 -9.07 -1.51 -5.25
CA GLY A 276 -10.42 -1.20 -5.74
C GLY A 276 -10.49 -0.50 -7.10
N THR A 277 -9.36 0.02 -7.62
CA THR A 277 -9.26 0.57 -8.97
C THR A 277 -8.87 -0.47 -10.03
N MET A 278 -8.64 -1.72 -9.62
CA MET A 278 -8.31 -2.84 -10.51
C MET A 278 -9.52 -3.77 -10.66
N GLU A 279 -9.72 -4.30 -11.86
CA GLU A 279 -10.81 -5.22 -12.17
C GLU A 279 -10.53 -6.64 -11.65
N ALA A 280 -10.49 -6.83 -10.32
CA ALA A 280 -10.34 -8.14 -9.70
C ALA A 280 -10.88 -8.11 -8.28
N PRO A 281 -11.29 -9.26 -7.71
CA PRO A 281 -11.54 -9.37 -6.28
C PRO A 281 -10.32 -8.97 -5.46
N TYR A 282 -10.54 -8.45 -4.26
CA TYR A 282 -9.44 -8.09 -3.36
C TYR A 282 -9.80 -8.30 -1.91
N ASP A 283 -8.79 -8.62 -1.12
CA ASP A 283 -8.91 -8.80 0.32
C ASP A 283 -7.70 -8.23 1.06
N ALA A 284 -7.83 -8.18 2.37
CA ALA A 284 -6.71 -7.87 3.24
C ALA A 284 -6.81 -8.62 4.56
N TYR A 285 -5.69 -9.17 5.01
CA TYR A 285 -5.59 -9.86 6.27
C TYR A 285 -5.37 -8.90 7.43
N VAL A 286 -6.29 -8.93 8.38
CA VAL A 286 -6.21 -8.23 9.66
C VAL A 286 -5.66 -9.19 10.70
N CYS A 287 -4.42 -8.98 11.11
CA CYS A 287 -3.78 -9.81 12.11
C CYS A 287 -4.34 -9.53 13.51
N ASP A 288 -4.62 -10.58 14.29
CA ASP A 288 -5.06 -10.45 15.68
C ASP A 288 -3.93 -10.14 16.67
N THR A 289 -2.70 -9.99 16.18
CA THR A 289 -1.50 -9.81 17.00
C THR A 289 -0.79 -8.52 16.62
N ASN A 290 -0.29 -7.79 17.61
CA ASN A 290 0.68 -6.72 17.42
C ASN A 290 2.08 -7.32 17.43
N PHE A 291 2.78 -7.24 16.29
CA PHE A 291 4.18 -7.62 16.22
C PHE A 291 5.06 -6.47 16.70
N ALA A 292 6.00 -6.78 17.57
CA ALA A 292 7.07 -5.86 17.94
C ALA A 292 8.31 -6.14 17.07
N MET A 293 8.24 -5.82 15.79
CA MET A 293 9.32 -6.13 14.84
C MET A 293 10.63 -5.39 15.11
N THR A 294 10.53 -4.23 15.77
CA THR A 294 11.68 -3.35 16.05
C THR A 294 12.30 -3.55 17.43
N ARG A 295 11.67 -4.37 18.29
CA ARG A 295 12.11 -4.60 19.69
C ARG A 295 12.01 -6.08 20.03
N PRO A 296 13.11 -6.83 19.91
CA PRO A 296 13.13 -8.27 20.17
C PRO A 296 12.76 -8.63 21.62
N GLU A 297 12.97 -7.71 22.55
CA GLU A 297 12.63 -7.85 23.97
C GLU A 297 11.11 -7.72 24.23
N VAL A 298 10.35 -7.15 23.30
CA VAL A 298 8.89 -7.00 23.44
C VAL A 298 8.18 -8.12 22.69
N ARG A 299 7.54 -9.00 23.45
CA ARG A 299 6.75 -10.10 22.86
C ARG A 299 5.51 -9.57 22.16
N SER A 300 5.17 -10.20 21.04
CA SER A 300 3.92 -9.96 20.33
C SER A 300 2.71 -10.14 21.25
N ARG A 301 1.78 -9.16 21.23
CA ARG A 301 0.57 -9.17 22.06
C ARG A 301 -0.67 -9.29 21.20
N THR A 302 -1.66 -10.01 21.67
CA THR A 302 -2.97 -10.09 21.02
C THR A 302 -3.66 -8.74 21.08
N LYS A 303 -4.20 -8.27 19.95
CA LYS A 303 -5.02 -7.06 19.86
C LYS A 303 -6.35 -7.23 20.60
N THR A 304 -6.93 -6.12 21.05
CA THR A 304 -8.33 -6.10 21.52
C THR A 304 -9.27 -6.36 20.35
N LEU A 305 -10.47 -6.85 20.64
CA LEU A 305 -11.49 -7.07 19.60
C LEU A 305 -11.82 -5.75 18.88
N ASP A 306 -11.97 -4.64 19.61
CA ASP A 306 -12.30 -3.34 19.02
C ASP A 306 -11.25 -2.89 17.99
N ARG A 307 -9.95 -3.13 18.27
CA ARG A 307 -8.90 -2.79 17.31
C ARG A 307 -8.96 -3.66 16.06
N ILE A 308 -9.28 -4.94 16.20
CA ILE A 308 -9.48 -5.86 15.08
C ILE A 308 -10.69 -5.42 14.26
N LEU A 309 -11.81 -5.10 14.91
CA LEU A 309 -13.03 -4.63 14.24
C LEU A 309 -12.80 -3.28 13.52
N GLN A 310 -12.00 -2.39 14.10
CA GLN A 310 -11.64 -1.12 13.46
C GLN A 310 -10.87 -1.36 12.15
N GLN A 311 -9.86 -2.23 12.16
CA GLN A 311 -9.10 -2.59 10.98
C GLN A 311 -9.98 -3.30 9.92
N ALA A 312 -10.82 -4.24 10.36
CA ALA A 312 -11.78 -4.93 9.50
C ALA A 312 -12.78 -3.94 8.86
N ALA A 313 -13.23 -2.93 9.61
CA ALA A 313 -14.11 -1.89 9.10
C ALA A 313 -13.45 -1.05 8.00
N VAL A 314 -12.14 -0.74 8.12
CA VAL A 314 -11.40 -0.01 7.06
C VAL A 314 -11.34 -0.84 5.77
N VAL A 315 -11.06 -2.14 5.87
CA VAL A 315 -11.03 -3.04 4.70
C VAL A 315 -12.41 -3.08 4.04
N ALA A 316 -13.45 -3.37 4.80
CA ALA A 316 -14.83 -3.49 4.30
C ALA A 316 -15.36 -2.16 3.73
N ALA A 317 -15.12 -1.03 4.41
CA ALA A 317 -15.54 0.29 3.94
C ALA A 317 -14.94 0.67 2.58
N ASN A 318 -13.79 0.11 2.25
CA ASN A 318 -13.15 0.29 0.95
C ASN A 318 -13.43 -0.88 -0.02
N GLY A 319 -14.40 -1.76 0.28
CA GLY A 319 -14.92 -2.79 -0.62
C GLY A 319 -14.12 -4.10 -0.66
N GLY A 320 -13.10 -4.24 0.20
CA GLY A 320 -12.29 -5.45 0.28
C GLY A 320 -12.93 -6.54 1.15
N ALA A 321 -12.70 -7.80 0.83
CA ALA A 321 -12.98 -8.91 1.74
C ALA A 321 -12.01 -8.87 2.94
N VAL A 322 -12.51 -9.24 4.11
CA VAL A 322 -11.72 -9.21 5.34
C VAL A 322 -11.08 -10.58 5.59
N GLY A 323 -9.76 -10.66 5.53
CA GLY A 323 -8.99 -11.80 6.00
C GLY A 323 -8.71 -11.68 7.51
N TYR A 324 -9.03 -12.69 8.28
CA TYR A 324 -8.63 -12.76 9.68
C TYR A 324 -7.37 -13.62 9.81
N TRP A 325 -6.29 -13.02 10.31
CA TRP A 325 -5.00 -13.68 10.45
C TRP A 325 -4.69 -13.94 11.94
N THR A 326 -4.40 -15.20 12.27
CA THR A 326 -4.15 -15.63 13.65
C THR A 326 -2.97 -16.58 13.74
N PHE A 327 -2.40 -16.69 14.96
CA PHE A 327 -1.34 -17.63 15.30
C PHE A 327 -1.87 -18.75 16.18
N PRO A 328 -1.51 -20.00 15.91
CA PRO A 328 -1.81 -21.14 16.77
C PRO A 328 -0.93 -21.18 18.01
N PHE A 329 -1.18 -22.12 18.91
CA PHE A 329 -0.22 -22.55 19.91
C PHE A 329 1.03 -23.17 19.26
N GLY A 330 2.12 -23.29 20.01
CA GLY A 330 3.38 -23.84 19.51
C GLY A 330 3.31 -25.28 18.96
N ASN A 331 2.31 -26.06 19.37
CA ASN A 331 2.02 -27.38 18.81
C ASN A 331 1.04 -27.37 17.63
N GLY A 332 0.57 -26.21 17.22
CA GLY A 332 -0.37 -26.05 16.10
C GLY A 332 -1.86 -26.03 16.48
N ALA A 333 -2.24 -26.21 17.75
CA ALA A 333 -3.63 -26.10 18.17
C ALA A 333 -4.15 -24.66 18.06
N LEU A 334 -5.39 -24.48 17.62
CA LEU A 334 -6.04 -23.18 17.59
C LEU A 334 -6.24 -22.62 19.02
N VAL A 335 -6.04 -21.31 19.18
CA VAL A 335 -6.15 -20.65 20.49
C VAL A 335 -7.59 -20.22 20.74
N PRO A 336 -8.32 -20.79 21.73
CA PRO A 336 -9.77 -20.55 21.88
C PRO A 336 -10.15 -19.06 22.03
N SER A 337 -9.33 -18.27 22.75
CA SER A 337 -9.60 -16.82 22.91
C SER A 337 -9.48 -16.04 21.60
N ARG A 338 -8.57 -16.44 20.72
CA ARG A 338 -8.41 -15.84 19.37
C ARG A 338 -9.55 -16.26 18.45
N MET A 339 -9.99 -17.53 18.56
CA MET A 339 -11.11 -18.05 17.80
C MET A 339 -12.42 -17.33 18.13
N ARG A 340 -12.67 -17.01 19.41
CA ARG A 340 -13.82 -16.16 19.77
C ARG A 340 -13.77 -14.77 19.11
N LYS A 341 -12.59 -14.17 18.97
CA LYS A 341 -12.43 -12.89 18.26
C LYS A 341 -12.67 -13.04 16.75
N ALA A 342 -12.19 -14.13 16.14
CA ALA A 342 -12.44 -14.43 14.74
C ALA A 342 -13.95 -14.54 14.44
N ILE A 343 -14.68 -15.30 15.27
CA ILE A 343 -16.14 -15.46 15.17
C ILE A 343 -16.84 -14.10 15.35
N ALA A 344 -16.43 -13.30 16.34
CA ALA A 344 -17.00 -11.97 16.54
C ALA A 344 -16.75 -11.05 15.35
N THR A 345 -15.56 -11.12 14.74
CA THR A 345 -15.22 -10.37 13.53
C THR A 345 -16.05 -10.85 12.34
N ARG A 346 -16.20 -12.18 12.16
CA ARG A 346 -17.08 -12.73 11.11
C ARG A 346 -18.52 -12.22 11.23
N LYS A 347 -19.08 -12.26 12.43
CA LYS A 347 -20.45 -11.75 12.70
C LYS A 347 -20.57 -10.26 12.39
N PHE A 348 -19.54 -9.47 12.72
CA PHE A 348 -19.49 -8.04 12.40
C PHE A 348 -19.51 -7.80 10.89
N ILE A 349 -18.73 -8.58 10.12
CA ILE A 349 -18.67 -8.49 8.67
C ILE A 349 -19.96 -9.00 8.03
N GLN A 350 -20.47 -10.15 8.45
CA GLN A 350 -21.69 -10.77 7.92
C GLN A 350 -22.91 -9.83 7.97
N ALA A 351 -23.04 -9.05 9.04
CA ALA A 351 -24.10 -8.07 9.18
C ALA A 351 -24.01 -6.89 8.18
N ARG A 352 -22.98 -6.84 7.32
CA ARG A 352 -22.65 -5.70 6.43
C ARG A 352 -22.19 -6.11 5.04
N GLU A 353 -22.09 -7.40 4.75
CA GLU A 353 -21.49 -7.89 3.50
C GLU A 353 -22.25 -7.40 2.26
N ASP A 354 -23.56 -7.19 2.34
CA ASP A 354 -24.39 -6.61 1.29
C ASP A 354 -24.06 -5.13 0.97
N LEU A 355 -23.34 -4.44 1.88
CA LEU A 355 -22.96 -3.04 1.70
C LEU A 355 -21.65 -2.87 0.98
N PHE A 356 -20.78 -3.88 0.94
CA PHE A 356 -19.45 -3.71 0.37
C PHE A 356 -19.05 -4.78 -0.67
N ILE A 357 -19.56 -6.01 -0.57
CA ILE A 357 -19.27 -7.04 -1.58
C ILE A 357 -19.88 -6.66 -2.93
N GLY A 358 -19.06 -6.73 -3.99
CA GLY A 358 -19.47 -6.31 -5.34
C GLY A 358 -19.70 -4.80 -5.50
N SER A 359 -19.39 -3.99 -4.48
CA SER A 359 -19.44 -2.53 -4.60
C SER A 359 -18.25 -2.00 -5.41
N SER A 360 -18.43 -0.86 -6.07
CA SER A 360 -17.38 -0.13 -6.80
C SER A 360 -17.07 1.21 -6.14
N SER A 361 -15.89 1.78 -6.39
CA SER A 361 -15.59 3.13 -5.94
C SER A 361 -16.54 4.16 -6.56
N ALA A 362 -16.96 5.13 -5.76
CA ALA A 362 -17.69 6.31 -6.20
C ALA A 362 -16.88 7.60 -5.97
N ALA A 363 -15.56 7.46 -5.88
CA ALA A 363 -14.63 8.59 -5.72
C ALA A 363 -14.69 9.52 -6.94
N TRP A 364 -14.55 10.82 -6.67
CA TRP A 364 -14.41 11.86 -7.71
C TRP A 364 -13.02 12.52 -7.67
N THR A 365 -12.16 12.06 -6.80
CA THR A 365 -10.76 12.50 -6.65
C THR A 365 -9.85 11.29 -6.77
N ALA A 366 -8.73 11.42 -7.46
CA ALA A 366 -7.70 10.39 -7.44
C ALA A 366 -6.31 10.97 -7.21
N ILE A 367 -5.47 10.19 -6.54
CA ILE A 367 -4.04 10.44 -6.40
C ILE A 367 -3.35 9.69 -7.55
N LEU A 368 -2.61 10.43 -8.39
CA LEU A 368 -1.84 9.87 -9.50
C LEU A 368 -0.41 9.60 -9.06
N ILE A 369 0.02 8.35 -9.12
CA ILE A 369 1.39 7.92 -8.88
C ILE A 369 2.04 7.61 -10.24
N SER A 370 2.84 8.53 -10.74
CA SER A 370 3.48 8.44 -12.06
C SER A 370 4.96 8.04 -12.00
N ASP A 371 5.62 8.25 -10.86
CA ASP A 371 7.05 7.97 -10.71
C ASP A 371 7.28 6.50 -10.32
N PRO A 372 7.92 5.68 -11.21
CA PRO A 372 8.19 4.28 -10.91
C PRO A 372 9.14 4.09 -9.72
N ALA A 373 10.02 5.06 -9.44
CA ALA A 373 10.96 4.99 -8.32
C ALA A 373 10.25 5.14 -6.96
N CYS A 374 9.08 5.77 -6.93
CA CYS A 374 8.26 5.92 -5.73
C CYS A 374 7.41 4.67 -5.39
N GLY A 375 7.49 3.61 -6.20
CA GLY A 375 6.64 2.42 -6.06
C GLY A 375 5.17 2.73 -6.32
N VAL A 376 4.29 1.74 -6.08
CA VAL A 376 2.85 1.87 -6.39
C VAL A 376 2.09 2.82 -5.47
N PHE A 377 2.67 3.18 -4.34
CA PHE A 377 2.04 4.04 -3.33
C PHE A 377 2.62 5.46 -3.29
N GLY A 378 3.56 5.81 -4.17
CA GLY A 378 4.09 7.16 -4.31
C GLY A 378 5.02 7.61 -3.20
N GLY A 379 5.58 6.70 -2.42
CA GLY A 379 6.48 7.02 -1.30
C GLY A 379 5.85 7.96 -0.27
N PRO A 380 6.67 8.74 0.47
CA PRO A 380 6.18 9.66 1.51
C PRO A 380 5.15 10.68 1.01
N ALA A 381 5.30 11.17 -0.22
CA ALA A 381 4.39 12.14 -0.81
C ALA A 381 3.02 11.54 -1.14
N GLY A 382 2.99 10.33 -1.71
CA GLY A 382 1.73 9.62 -1.97
C GLY A 382 0.99 9.26 -0.67
N GLU A 383 1.73 8.83 0.36
CA GLU A 383 1.17 8.56 1.68
C GLU A 383 0.58 9.82 2.32
N GLY A 384 1.33 10.95 2.26
CA GLY A 384 0.88 12.22 2.80
C GLY A 384 -0.32 12.80 2.06
N ALA A 385 -0.34 12.68 0.74
CA ALA A 385 -1.48 13.11 -0.07
C ALA A 385 -2.74 12.30 0.30
N HIS A 386 -2.63 10.96 0.43
CA HIS A 386 -3.75 10.14 0.88
C HIS A 386 -4.24 10.56 2.27
N LYS A 387 -3.32 10.72 3.24
CA LYS A 387 -3.65 11.13 4.61
C LYS A 387 -4.33 12.51 4.64
N ALA A 388 -3.84 13.48 3.88
CA ALA A 388 -4.41 14.82 3.81
C ALA A 388 -5.81 14.80 3.15
N LEU A 389 -5.97 14.14 2.02
CA LEU A 389 -7.25 14.06 1.32
C LEU A 389 -8.30 13.26 2.11
N ALA A 390 -7.90 12.20 2.80
CA ALA A 390 -8.78 11.47 3.72
C ALA A 390 -9.22 12.37 4.88
N GLY A 391 -8.30 13.10 5.51
CA GLY A 391 -8.60 14.07 6.57
C GLY A 391 -9.47 15.25 6.13
N LEU A 392 -9.49 15.57 4.83
CA LEU A 392 -10.38 16.54 4.19
C LEU A 392 -11.64 15.90 3.59
N HIS A 393 -11.90 14.63 3.83
CA HIS A 393 -13.06 13.85 3.38
C HIS A 393 -13.24 13.86 1.85
N ARG A 394 -12.13 13.84 1.09
CA ARG A 394 -12.17 13.81 -0.39
C ARG A 394 -12.27 12.39 -0.95
N SER A 395 -12.17 11.36 -0.10
CA SER A 395 -12.31 9.94 -0.48
C SER A 395 -11.53 9.59 -1.77
N PRO A 396 -10.21 9.78 -1.81
CA PRO A 396 -9.46 9.64 -3.06
C PRO A 396 -9.26 8.17 -3.43
N ASP A 397 -9.40 7.84 -4.70
CA ASP A 397 -8.80 6.62 -5.26
C ASP A 397 -7.29 6.83 -5.49
N ILE A 398 -6.57 5.74 -5.76
CA ILE A 398 -5.17 5.78 -6.17
C ILE A 398 -5.06 5.14 -7.54
N ILE A 399 -4.39 5.82 -8.46
CA ILE A 399 -4.16 5.34 -9.83
C ILE A 399 -2.70 5.54 -10.22
N ASP A 400 -2.23 4.73 -11.16
CA ASP A 400 -0.99 4.98 -11.88
C ASP A 400 -1.27 5.62 -13.26
N GLU A 401 -0.23 5.84 -14.05
CA GLU A 401 -0.31 6.45 -15.38
C GLU A 401 -1.25 5.71 -16.34
N THR A 402 -1.42 4.40 -16.17
CA THR A 402 -2.33 3.61 -17.00
C THR A 402 -3.80 3.85 -16.67
N GLY A 403 -4.08 4.36 -15.46
CA GLY A 403 -5.41 4.79 -15.02
C GLY A 403 -5.83 6.16 -15.57
N VAL A 404 -4.92 6.92 -16.18
CA VAL A 404 -5.24 8.20 -16.82
C VAL A 404 -5.81 7.94 -18.21
N THR A 405 -7.13 7.86 -18.30
CA THR A 405 -7.87 7.55 -19.53
C THR A 405 -8.94 8.62 -19.81
N ASP A 406 -9.47 8.66 -21.03
CA ASP A 406 -10.55 9.58 -21.40
C ASP A 406 -11.87 9.30 -20.63
N ALA A 407 -12.03 8.08 -20.14
CA ALA A 407 -13.24 7.61 -19.46
C ALA A 407 -13.13 7.62 -17.92
N MET A 408 -12.04 8.11 -17.35
CA MET A 408 -11.89 8.14 -15.90
C MET A 408 -12.94 9.04 -15.23
N PRO A 409 -13.49 8.63 -14.06
CA PRO A 409 -14.63 9.32 -13.43
C PRO A 409 -14.24 10.49 -12.53
N TYR A 410 -12.97 10.89 -12.51
CA TYR A 410 -12.45 11.85 -11.53
C TYR A 410 -12.61 13.29 -12.02
N ASP A 411 -13.09 14.15 -11.12
CA ASP A 411 -13.16 15.61 -11.34
C ASP A 411 -11.81 16.26 -11.00
N LEU A 412 -11.05 15.67 -10.05
CA LEU A 412 -9.75 16.16 -9.58
C LEU A 412 -8.71 15.04 -9.57
N LEU A 413 -7.55 15.31 -10.16
CA LEU A 413 -6.34 14.53 -9.98
C LEU A 413 -5.35 15.28 -9.08
N VAL A 414 -4.67 14.55 -8.20
CA VAL A 414 -3.60 15.06 -7.34
C VAL A 414 -2.30 14.35 -7.71
N LEU A 415 -1.28 15.09 -8.11
CA LEU A 415 0.06 14.62 -8.47
C LEU A 415 1.05 15.03 -7.34
N PRO A 416 1.24 14.18 -6.32
CA PRO A 416 1.97 14.55 -5.12
C PRO A 416 3.49 14.38 -5.32
N GLU A 417 4.22 15.47 -5.57
CA GLU A 417 5.69 15.49 -5.58
C GLU A 417 6.32 14.39 -6.47
N GLN A 418 5.65 14.05 -7.58
CA GLN A 418 6.11 13.02 -8.50
C GLN A 418 7.19 13.57 -9.43
N ALA A 419 8.45 13.25 -9.14
CA ALA A 419 9.59 13.80 -9.88
C ALA A 419 9.66 13.34 -11.35
N PHE A 420 9.00 12.24 -11.67
CA PHE A 420 8.92 11.69 -13.02
C PHE A 420 7.47 11.66 -13.51
N LEU A 421 7.26 12.18 -14.70
CA LEU A 421 6.02 12.10 -15.44
C LEU A 421 6.38 11.85 -16.91
N ASP A 422 5.99 10.70 -17.44
CA ASP A 422 6.28 10.38 -18.83
C ASP A 422 5.50 11.28 -19.79
N PRO A 423 6.06 11.59 -20.99
CA PRO A 423 5.44 12.54 -21.93
C PRO A 423 4.05 12.12 -22.40
N GLN A 424 3.78 10.82 -22.51
CA GLN A 424 2.46 10.32 -22.94
C GLN A 424 1.41 10.56 -21.86
N THR A 425 1.74 10.31 -20.60
CA THR A 425 0.86 10.61 -19.47
C THR A 425 0.66 12.12 -19.32
N ALA A 426 1.71 12.92 -19.49
CA ALA A 426 1.60 14.38 -19.48
C ALA A 426 0.63 14.88 -20.55
N ALA A 427 0.69 14.35 -21.78
CA ALA A 427 -0.24 14.70 -22.85
C ALA A 427 -1.70 14.33 -22.52
N ARG A 428 -1.92 13.15 -21.89
CA ARG A 428 -3.24 12.74 -21.42
C ARG A 428 -3.76 13.67 -20.31
N LEU A 429 -2.90 14.08 -19.38
CA LEU A 429 -3.25 15.05 -18.33
C LEU A 429 -3.61 16.41 -18.92
N GLU A 430 -2.84 16.90 -19.89
CA GLU A 430 -3.18 18.15 -20.58
C GLU A 430 -4.56 18.06 -21.25
N LYS A 431 -4.84 16.97 -21.97
CA LYS A 431 -6.16 16.72 -22.56
C LYS A 431 -7.27 16.70 -21.52
N TYR A 432 -7.04 16.00 -20.40
CA TYR A 432 -7.99 15.93 -19.29
C TYR A 432 -8.29 17.32 -18.70
N VAL A 433 -7.26 18.13 -18.41
CA VAL A 433 -7.48 19.48 -17.87
C VAL A 433 -8.19 20.37 -18.90
N ARG A 434 -7.78 20.34 -20.18
CA ARG A 434 -8.45 21.12 -21.24
C ARG A 434 -9.93 20.77 -21.41
N ALA A 435 -10.31 19.53 -21.15
CA ALA A 435 -11.70 19.07 -21.20
C ALA A 435 -12.55 19.53 -20.00
N GLY A 436 -11.93 20.02 -18.93
CA GLY A 436 -12.61 20.52 -17.71
C GLY A 436 -12.16 19.86 -16.41
N GLY A 437 -11.22 18.93 -16.48
CA GLY A 437 -10.63 18.30 -15.29
C GLY A 437 -9.79 19.28 -14.48
N LEU A 438 -9.58 18.97 -13.22
CA LEU A 438 -8.80 19.75 -12.27
C LEU A 438 -7.52 18.97 -11.90
N LEU A 439 -6.40 19.67 -11.82
CA LEU A 439 -5.12 19.07 -11.44
C LEU A 439 -4.49 19.88 -10.30
N LEU A 440 -4.15 19.21 -9.21
CA LEU A 440 -3.33 19.74 -8.12
C LEU A 440 -1.98 19.00 -8.13
N SER A 441 -0.88 19.72 -8.21
CA SER A 441 0.48 19.18 -8.13
C SER A 441 1.28 19.90 -7.07
N ALA A 442 2.42 19.33 -6.65
CA ALA A 442 3.27 19.92 -5.62
C ALA A 442 4.77 19.61 -5.84
N GLY A 443 5.63 20.48 -5.36
CA GLY A 443 7.08 20.31 -5.19
C GLY A 443 7.76 19.67 -6.42
N ALA A 444 8.44 18.54 -6.21
CA ALA A 444 9.24 17.85 -7.22
C ALA A 444 8.52 17.53 -8.54
N SER A 445 7.19 17.66 -8.60
CA SER A 445 6.44 17.44 -9.85
C SER A 445 6.86 18.44 -10.96
N LEU A 446 7.41 19.61 -10.61
CA LEU A 446 7.99 20.56 -11.56
C LEU A 446 9.30 20.07 -12.22
N ASN A 447 9.83 18.90 -11.86
CA ASN A 447 10.91 18.29 -12.64
C ASN A 447 10.45 17.94 -14.07
N SER A 448 9.14 17.67 -14.27
CA SER A 448 8.58 17.45 -15.62
C SER A 448 8.55 18.74 -16.44
N PRO A 449 9.25 18.79 -17.59
CA PRO A 449 9.17 19.93 -18.52
C PRO A 449 7.75 20.14 -19.05
N GLU A 450 7.01 19.07 -19.29
CA GLU A 450 5.64 19.10 -19.79
C GLU A 450 4.71 19.75 -18.76
N LEU A 451 4.85 19.41 -17.48
CA LEU A 451 4.06 20.03 -16.42
C LEU A 451 4.40 21.51 -16.26
N ARG A 452 5.68 21.89 -16.35
CA ARG A 452 6.08 23.32 -16.36
C ARG A 452 5.41 24.07 -17.49
N LYS A 453 5.41 23.52 -18.70
CA LYS A 453 4.73 24.12 -19.86
C LYS A 453 3.22 24.27 -19.63
N MET A 454 2.55 23.25 -19.07
CA MET A 454 1.12 23.31 -18.75
C MET A 454 0.82 24.41 -17.73
N LEU A 455 1.70 24.64 -16.76
CA LEU A 455 1.57 25.63 -15.71
C LEU A 455 2.00 27.05 -16.12
N GLY A 456 2.73 27.21 -17.22
CA GLY A 456 3.33 28.50 -17.58
C GLY A 456 4.49 28.85 -16.64
N VAL A 457 5.35 27.88 -16.36
CA VAL A 457 6.57 28.07 -15.58
C VAL A 457 7.76 28.18 -16.52
N LYS A 458 8.42 29.33 -16.49
CA LYS A 458 9.59 29.65 -17.32
C LYS A 458 10.86 29.06 -16.70
N ASN A 459 11.08 29.29 -15.40
CA ASN A 459 12.23 28.83 -14.66
C ASN A 459 11.81 28.33 -13.29
N VAL A 460 12.57 27.38 -12.75
CA VAL A 460 12.44 26.89 -11.37
C VAL A 460 13.81 26.67 -10.75
N ARG A 461 13.99 27.13 -9.52
CA ARG A 461 15.12 26.76 -8.66
C ARG A 461 14.58 25.98 -7.47
N PHE A 462 14.85 24.68 -7.50
CA PHE A 462 14.34 23.74 -6.49
C PHE A 462 15.01 23.96 -5.15
N GLY A 463 14.20 24.02 -4.08
CA GLY A 463 14.68 24.12 -2.72
C GLY A 463 15.52 25.39 -2.45
N ASP A 464 15.25 26.48 -3.16
CA ASP A 464 16.01 27.74 -3.12
C ASP A 464 15.79 28.51 -1.79
N LEU A 465 14.62 28.34 -1.19
CA LEU A 465 14.21 29.07 -0.01
C LEU A 465 13.85 28.13 1.14
N ALA A 466 14.21 28.53 2.36
CA ALA A 466 13.82 27.86 3.59
C ALA A 466 12.85 28.74 4.40
N ASP A 467 12.17 28.12 5.37
CA ASP A 467 11.34 28.81 6.40
C ASP A 467 10.27 29.75 5.84
N GLY A 468 9.70 29.38 4.70
CA GLY A 468 8.62 30.14 4.07
C GLY A 468 7.25 29.79 4.66
N HIS A 469 6.32 30.76 4.55
CA HIS A 469 4.93 30.60 4.95
C HIS A 469 3.96 31.30 4.00
N VAL A 470 2.70 30.96 4.14
CA VAL A 470 1.58 31.57 3.40
C VAL A 470 0.58 32.16 4.38
N LEU A 471 -0.10 33.22 3.99
CA LEU A 471 -1.25 33.74 4.71
C LEU A 471 -2.53 33.10 4.14
N LEU A 472 -3.29 32.45 5.00
CA LEU A 472 -4.56 31.85 4.60
C LEU A 472 -5.59 32.95 4.34
N LYS A 473 -6.42 32.75 3.30
CA LYS A 473 -7.49 33.71 2.95
C LYS A 473 -8.67 33.66 3.92
N THR A 474 -8.77 32.60 4.71
CA THR A 474 -9.83 32.37 5.68
C THR A 474 -9.42 32.67 7.12
N SER A 475 -8.13 32.88 7.37
CA SER A 475 -7.59 33.30 8.67
C SER A 475 -6.41 34.22 8.43
N ASP A 476 -6.18 35.17 9.31
CA ASP A 476 -5.01 36.06 9.26
C ASP A 476 -3.74 35.37 9.84
N GLU A 477 -3.82 34.05 10.15
CA GLU A 477 -2.70 33.31 10.71
C GLU A 477 -1.74 32.84 9.62
N PRO A 478 -0.44 33.05 9.77
CA PRO A 478 0.58 32.53 8.87
C PRO A 478 0.64 31.01 9.00
N THR A 479 0.74 30.33 7.87
CA THR A 479 0.88 28.87 7.78
C THR A 479 2.25 28.53 7.23
N GLY A 480 3.14 28.08 8.11
CA GLY A 480 4.46 27.57 7.74
C GLY A 480 4.39 26.14 7.19
N VAL A 481 5.28 25.83 6.27
CA VAL A 481 5.56 24.44 5.86
C VAL A 481 7.03 24.21 6.14
N ASP A 482 7.33 23.35 7.10
CA ASP A 482 8.70 22.95 7.45
C ASP A 482 9.31 22.13 6.31
N SER A 483 9.55 22.78 5.17
CA SER A 483 10.11 22.23 3.95
C SER A 483 10.85 23.31 3.18
N LEU A 484 11.65 22.91 2.21
CA LEU A 484 12.21 23.83 1.24
C LEU A 484 11.16 24.26 0.24
N TRP A 485 11.27 25.52 -0.24
CA TRP A 485 10.39 26.10 -1.21
C TRP A 485 11.10 26.28 -2.55
N ASP A 486 10.38 26.03 -3.63
CA ASP A 486 10.88 26.22 -4.96
C ASP A 486 10.64 27.67 -5.41
N ARG A 487 11.69 28.35 -5.89
CA ARG A 487 11.54 29.66 -6.53
C ARG A 487 11.12 29.48 -7.98
N VAL A 488 9.95 30.02 -8.30
CA VAL A 488 9.31 29.83 -9.61
C VAL A 488 9.18 31.18 -10.32
N GLU A 489 9.56 31.24 -11.60
CA GLU A 489 9.35 32.35 -12.49
C GLU A 489 8.23 32.02 -13.49
N LEU A 490 7.20 32.84 -13.55
CA LEU A 490 6.01 32.58 -14.37
C LEU A 490 6.16 33.19 -15.78
N GLU A 491 5.41 32.63 -16.74
CA GLU A 491 5.24 33.16 -18.09
C GLU A 491 3.79 33.01 -18.58
N GLY A 492 3.42 33.82 -19.55
CA GLY A 492 2.11 33.76 -20.20
C GLY A 492 0.97 34.21 -19.28
N ASP A 493 -0.07 33.36 -19.18
CA ASP A 493 -1.29 33.57 -18.42
C ASP A 493 -1.32 32.78 -17.08
N ALA A 494 -0.16 32.36 -16.59
CA ALA A 494 0.01 31.81 -15.27
C ALA A 494 -0.12 32.91 -14.20
N GLU A 495 -0.77 32.59 -13.09
CA GLU A 495 -1.08 33.54 -12.02
C GLU A 495 -0.52 33.04 -10.69
N GLU A 496 -0.02 33.99 -9.87
CA GLU A 496 0.23 33.72 -8.46
C GLU A 496 -1.10 33.51 -7.74
N LEU A 497 -1.23 32.39 -7.04
CA LEU A 497 -2.40 32.07 -6.25
C LEU A 497 -2.23 32.44 -4.78
N TYR A 498 -1.05 32.18 -4.26
CA TYR A 498 -0.59 32.59 -2.93
C TYR A 498 0.83 33.12 -3.06
N PRO A 499 1.12 34.34 -2.53
CA PRO A 499 2.49 34.81 -2.38
C PRO A 499 3.23 33.99 -1.32
N LEU A 500 4.52 33.82 -1.48
CA LEU A 500 5.40 33.27 -0.45
C LEU A 500 5.91 34.42 0.41
N TYR A 501 5.86 34.24 1.72
CA TYR A 501 6.47 35.13 2.71
C TYR A 501 7.63 34.41 3.37
N LEU A 502 8.68 35.18 3.71
CA LEU A 502 9.85 34.68 4.41
C LEU A 502 9.81 35.16 5.84
N SER A 503 10.21 34.32 6.78
CA SER A 503 10.47 34.79 8.13
C SER A 503 11.70 35.70 8.15
N TRP A 504 11.75 36.66 9.07
CA TRP A 504 12.83 37.66 9.20
C TRP A 504 14.21 37.01 9.37
N ASP A 505 14.26 35.82 9.90
CA ASP A 505 15.48 35.07 10.20
C ASP A 505 16.25 34.58 8.97
N GLN A 506 15.68 34.60 7.79
CA GLN A 506 16.41 34.17 6.58
C GLN A 506 17.59 35.09 6.22
N PHE A 507 17.52 36.36 6.54
CA PHE A 507 18.66 37.27 6.35
C PHE A 507 19.84 36.95 7.29
N ASN A 508 19.58 36.27 8.39
CA ASN A 508 20.58 35.86 9.37
C ASN A 508 21.08 34.43 9.20
N THR A 509 20.40 33.59 8.42
CA THR A 509 20.76 32.15 8.27
C THR A 509 22.09 31.95 7.58
N GLU A 510 22.49 32.80 6.65
CA GLU A 510 23.83 32.74 6.04
C GLU A 510 24.91 33.15 7.05
N VAL A 511 24.66 34.16 7.87
CA VAL A 511 25.55 34.59 8.95
C VAL A 511 25.61 33.53 10.06
N LEU A 512 24.47 32.91 10.39
CA LEU A 512 24.40 31.89 11.45
C LEU A 512 24.95 30.51 11.00
N ARG A 513 24.84 30.14 9.73
CA ARG A 513 25.55 28.97 9.20
C ARG A 513 27.05 29.07 9.27
N ASN A 514 27.57 30.30 9.22
CA ASN A 514 29.00 30.58 9.37
C ASN A 514 29.48 30.71 10.82
N LEU A 515 28.58 30.86 11.78
CA LEU A 515 28.88 31.00 13.20
C LEU A 515 28.71 29.67 13.94
N HIS A 516 29.20 28.57 13.54
CA HIS A 516 29.35 27.25 14.19
C HIS A 516 28.57 26.98 15.52
N ASN A 517 27.59 27.78 15.88
CA ASN A 517 26.78 27.64 17.08
C ASN A 517 25.37 27.16 16.68
N ASN A 518 25.17 25.85 16.82
CA ASN A 518 23.87 25.19 16.74
C ASN A 518 22.87 25.59 17.83
N TYR A 519 22.85 26.85 18.25
CA TYR A 519 21.79 27.32 19.10
C TYR A 519 20.64 27.80 18.23
N PRO A 520 19.47 27.10 18.27
CA PRO A 520 18.27 27.71 17.73
C PRO A 520 18.08 29.04 18.44
N LEU A 521 17.82 30.10 17.68
CA LEU A 521 17.39 31.39 18.24
C LEU A 521 16.05 31.15 18.93
N HIS A 522 16.10 30.87 20.23
CA HIS A 522 14.89 30.69 21.03
C HIS A 522 14.12 32.00 21.06
N GLY A 523 12.95 32.05 20.46
CA GLY A 523 11.92 33.02 20.74
C GLY A 523 11.95 34.31 19.93
N GLN A 524 12.61 34.35 18.77
CA GLN A 524 12.55 35.52 17.88
C GLN A 524 12.17 35.10 16.47
N VAL A 525 10.97 34.53 16.32
CA VAL A 525 10.30 34.43 15.02
C VAL A 525 9.33 35.61 14.98
N ASP A 526 9.66 36.64 14.24
CA ASP A 526 8.75 37.76 14.02
C ASP A 526 7.79 37.42 12.88
N GLU A 527 6.81 36.56 13.18
CA GLU A 527 5.75 36.21 12.24
C GLU A 527 4.79 37.38 12.01
N GLU A 528 4.84 38.42 12.80
CA GLU A 528 3.94 39.57 12.70
C GLU A 528 4.26 40.49 11.51
N HIS A 529 5.47 40.38 10.94
CA HIS A 529 5.89 41.21 9.79
C HIS A 529 6.56 40.37 8.68
N PRO A 530 5.78 39.50 7.98
CA PRO A 530 6.33 38.65 6.94
C PRO A 530 6.81 39.47 5.74
N GLU A 531 8.04 39.23 5.28
CA GLU A 531 8.59 39.84 4.07
C GLU A 531 8.21 39.02 2.83
N PRO A 532 7.68 39.66 1.78
CA PRO A 532 7.40 38.98 0.52
C PRO A 532 8.67 38.41 -0.11
N ALA A 533 8.68 37.13 -0.44
CA ALA A 533 9.81 36.46 -1.11
C ALA A 533 10.01 36.90 -2.57
N GLY A 534 9.08 37.65 -3.13
CA GLY A 534 9.07 38.03 -4.55
C GLY A 534 8.87 36.84 -5.49
N CYS A 535 8.29 35.75 -4.99
CA CYS A 535 7.90 34.57 -5.78
C CYS A 535 6.68 33.90 -5.15
N PRO A 536 5.89 33.14 -5.95
CA PRO A 536 4.69 32.48 -5.45
C PRO A 536 4.99 31.25 -4.57
N ALA A 537 4.17 31.06 -3.53
CA ALA A 537 4.05 29.83 -2.77
C ALA A 537 3.15 28.81 -3.49
N ALA A 538 2.15 29.33 -4.23
CA ALA A 538 1.30 28.52 -5.09
C ALA A 538 0.96 29.28 -6.35
N ILE A 539 0.86 28.55 -7.46
CA ILE A 539 0.54 29.09 -8.78
C ILE A 539 -0.71 28.42 -9.35
N THR A 540 -1.41 29.12 -10.21
CA THR A 540 -2.56 28.59 -10.92
C THR A 540 -2.56 29.00 -12.38
N ARG A 541 -3.15 28.14 -13.21
CA ARG A 541 -3.42 28.46 -14.62
C ARG A 541 -4.73 27.84 -15.05
N LYS A 542 -5.54 28.61 -15.78
CA LYS A 542 -6.70 28.09 -16.48
C LYS A 542 -6.24 27.48 -17.81
N LEU A 543 -6.57 26.21 -18.06
CA LEU A 543 -6.17 25.51 -19.27
C LEU A 543 -7.41 24.91 -19.95
N GLY A 544 -7.87 25.53 -21.03
CA GLY A 544 -9.14 25.16 -21.65
C GLY A 544 -10.33 25.39 -20.73
N LYS A 545 -11.10 24.34 -20.44
CA LYS A 545 -12.24 24.39 -19.52
C LYS A 545 -11.85 24.10 -18.06
N GLY A 546 -10.68 23.51 -17.82
CA GLY A 546 -10.18 23.13 -16.51
C GLY A 546 -9.19 24.10 -15.92
N ARG A 547 -8.58 23.68 -14.82
CA ARG A 547 -7.62 24.47 -14.04
C ARG A 547 -6.53 23.57 -13.47
N ILE A 548 -5.33 24.08 -13.45
CA ILE A 548 -4.19 23.43 -12.77
C ILE A 548 -3.70 24.36 -11.65
N VAL A 549 -3.35 23.77 -10.52
CA VAL A 549 -2.70 24.43 -9.38
C VAL A 549 -1.44 23.66 -9.02
N HIS A 550 -0.38 24.40 -8.69
CA HIS A 550 0.83 23.81 -8.17
C HIS A 550 1.25 24.52 -6.87
N LEU A 551 1.64 23.71 -5.87
CA LEU A 551 2.19 24.18 -4.60
C LEU A 551 3.72 24.09 -4.68
N CYS A 552 4.41 25.21 -4.50
CA CYS A 552 5.85 25.32 -4.73
C CYS A 552 6.70 24.75 -3.59
N THR A 553 6.23 23.68 -2.94
CA THR A 553 6.89 22.99 -1.83
C THR A 553 6.44 21.55 -1.72
N GLY A 554 7.21 20.73 -0.98
CA GLY A 554 6.91 19.33 -0.69
C GLY A 554 5.90 19.15 0.45
N ILE A 555 4.72 19.74 0.34
CA ILE A 555 3.71 19.77 1.40
C ILE A 555 3.19 18.38 1.80
N PHE A 556 3.04 17.46 0.85
CA PHE A 556 2.46 16.14 1.14
C PHE A 556 3.43 15.26 1.94
N SER A 557 4.69 15.20 1.55
CA SER A 557 5.71 14.45 2.29
C SER A 557 5.89 15.02 3.71
N ARG A 558 5.80 16.33 3.88
CA ARG A 558 5.86 16.98 5.21
C ARG A 558 4.61 16.71 6.02
N TYR A 559 3.42 16.82 5.42
CA TYR A 559 2.17 16.48 6.12
C TYR A 559 2.14 15.02 6.60
N ARG A 560 2.72 14.08 5.83
CA ARG A 560 2.90 12.70 6.29
C ARG A 560 3.62 12.64 7.64
N SER A 561 4.71 13.38 7.77
CA SER A 561 5.59 13.33 8.92
C SER A 561 5.05 14.08 10.12
N LEU A 562 4.46 15.25 9.92
CA LEU A 562 4.05 16.16 10.97
C LEU A 562 2.55 16.05 11.31
N GLY A 563 1.70 15.86 10.31
CA GLY A 563 0.24 15.85 10.49
C GLY A 563 -0.31 17.21 10.92
N ASP A 564 0.36 18.30 10.55
CA ASP A 564 0.08 19.64 11.01
C ASP A 564 -1.29 20.13 10.53
N PRO A 565 -2.17 20.60 11.44
CA PRO A 565 -3.48 21.14 11.09
C PRO A 565 -3.44 22.39 10.21
N GLN A 566 -2.40 23.22 10.33
CA GLN A 566 -2.25 24.45 9.51
C GLN A 566 -2.01 24.07 8.04
N MET A 567 -1.11 23.10 7.77
CA MET A 567 -0.91 22.57 6.42
C MET A 567 -2.20 22.02 5.84
N LEU A 568 -3.00 21.32 6.66
CA LEU A 568 -4.30 20.81 6.25
C LEU A 568 -5.30 21.94 5.96
N GLY A 569 -5.23 23.04 6.70
CA GLY A 569 -6.00 24.27 6.47
C GLY A 569 -5.71 24.86 5.10
N TRP A 570 -4.44 25.02 4.74
CA TRP A 570 -4.04 25.52 3.43
C TRP A 570 -4.49 24.61 2.30
N LEU A 571 -4.27 23.30 2.43
CA LEU A 571 -4.75 22.33 1.45
C LEU A 571 -6.28 22.38 1.29
N ARG A 572 -7.03 22.63 2.36
CA ARG A 572 -8.49 22.81 2.32
C ARG A 572 -8.87 24.02 1.48
N GLU A 573 -8.25 25.18 1.71
CA GLU A 573 -8.53 26.39 0.93
C GLU A 573 -8.26 26.18 -0.57
N VAL A 574 -7.11 25.58 -0.90
CA VAL A 574 -6.74 25.28 -2.29
C VAL A 574 -7.75 24.33 -2.95
N LEU A 575 -8.15 23.27 -2.22
CA LEU A 575 -9.11 22.29 -2.72
C LEU A 575 -10.52 22.86 -2.84
N ASP A 576 -10.97 23.69 -1.91
CA ASP A 576 -12.28 24.32 -1.95
C ASP A 576 -12.37 25.36 -3.07
N MET A 577 -11.24 26.05 -3.39
CA MET A 577 -11.15 26.93 -4.56
C MET A 577 -11.20 26.12 -5.86
N LEU A 578 -10.48 25.00 -5.95
CA LEU A 578 -10.50 24.14 -7.15
C LEU A 578 -11.87 23.49 -7.34
N GLN A 579 -12.49 23.01 -6.26
CA GLN A 579 -13.77 22.29 -6.25
C GLN A 579 -14.79 22.99 -5.36
N PRO A 580 -15.31 24.17 -5.73
CA PRO A 580 -16.30 24.89 -4.90
C PRO A 580 -17.61 24.12 -4.71
N ARG A 581 -17.90 23.17 -5.60
CA ARG A 581 -19.04 22.26 -5.52
C ARG A 581 -18.56 20.81 -5.39
N THR A 582 -18.30 20.38 -4.17
CA THR A 582 -17.96 18.97 -3.90
C THR A 582 -19.20 18.08 -3.92
N ARG A 583 -19.04 16.83 -4.35
CA ARG A 583 -20.13 15.84 -4.39
C ARG A 583 -20.59 15.40 -2.99
N CYS A 584 -19.74 15.55 -1.98
CA CYS A 584 -20.04 15.25 -0.58
C CYS A 584 -19.33 16.26 0.32
N ARG A 585 -20.02 16.69 1.36
CA ARG A 585 -19.47 17.50 2.46
C ARG A 585 -19.87 16.90 3.78
N THR A 586 -18.97 16.94 4.75
CA THR A 586 -19.20 16.50 6.12
C THR A 586 -18.40 17.39 7.07
N ASP A 587 -18.90 17.53 8.29
CA ASP A 587 -18.24 18.17 9.43
C ASP A 587 -17.55 17.17 10.35
N ALA A 588 -17.42 15.91 9.89
CA ALA A 588 -16.69 14.89 10.64
C ALA A 588 -15.24 15.35 10.92
N PRO A 589 -14.67 14.99 12.07
CA PRO A 589 -13.29 15.30 12.38
C PRO A 589 -12.30 14.68 11.36
N SER A 590 -11.14 15.31 11.15
CA SER A 590 -10.13 14.89 10.16
C SER A 590 -9.58 13.47 10.36
N TRP A 591 -9.77 12.87 11.54
CA TRP A 591 -9.41 11.48 11.82
C TRP A 591 -10.54 10.47 11.50
N VAL A 592 -11.64 10.91 10.93
CA VAL A 592 -12.69 10.05 10.40
C VAL A 592 -12.54 9.96 8.90
N ASP A 593 -12.16 8.79 8.40
CA ASP A 593 -12.05 8.55 6.96
C ASP A 593 -13.43 8.34 6.34
N LEU A 594 -13.67 8.98 5.21
CA LEU A 594 -14.84 8.80 4.37
C LEU A 594 -14.48 7.95 3.15
N SER A 595 -15.17 6.82 2.97
CA SER A 595 -15.12 6.05 1.73
C SER A 595 -16.48 6.08 1.06
N LEU A 596 -16.50 6.51 -0.21
CA LEU A 596 -17.71 6.54 -1.01
C LEU A 596 -17.72 5.38 -1.99
N ARG A 597 -18.81 4.63 -1.98
CA ARG A 597 -18.96 3.46 -2.82
C ARG A 597 -20.35 3.39 -3.46
N ARG A 598 -20.43 2.69 -4.55
CA ARG A 598 -21.69 2.29 -5.17
C ARG A 598 -21.90 0.80 -4.93
N ALA A 599 -22.93 0.44 -4.21
CA ALA A 599 -23.31 -0.94 -3.97
C ALA A 599 -23.71 -1.65 -5.28
N ALA A 600 -23.72 -2.97 -5.27
CA ALA A 600 -24.11 -3.78 -6.42
C ALA A 600 -25.55 -3.48 -6.91
N ASP A 601 -26.45 -3.07 -6.02
CA ASP A 601 -27.82 -2.65 -6.33
C ASP A 601 -27.95 -1.17 -6.76
N GLY A 602 -26.83 -0.46 -6.93
CA GLY A 602 -26.75 0.92 -7.39
C GLY A 602 -26.87 2.00 -6.30
N ARG A 603 -27.14 1.63 -5.03
CA ARG A 603 -27.15 2.60 -3.92
C ARG A 603 -25.80 3.28 -3.75
N LEU A 604 -25.80 4.59 -3.49
CA LEU A 604 -24.60 5.31 -3.07
C LEU A 604 -24.44 5.14 -1.55
N LEU A 605 -23.27 4.68 -1.15
CA LEU A 605 -22.90 4.41 0.23
C LEU A 605 -21.81 5.39 0.67
N ALA A 606 -21.93 5.91 1.88
CA ALA A 606 -20.91 6.68 2.55
C ALA A 606 -20.49 5.93 3.83
N HIS A 607 -19.28 5.42 3.84
CA HIS A 607 -18.72 4.72 4.99
C HIS A 607 -17.82 5.69 5.76
N PHE A 608 -18.11 5.91 7.04
CA PHE A 608 -17.30 6.69 7.95
C PHE A 608 -16.58 5.76 8.90
N VAL A 609 -15.26 5.77 8.89
CA VAL A 609 -14.44 4.94 9.77
C VAL A 609 -13.52 5.83 10.59
N ASN A 610 -13.59 5.72 11.91
CA ASN A 610 -12.73 6.47 12.80
C ASN A 610 -11.33 5.85 12.83
N HIS A 611 -10.34 6.60 12.40
CA HIS A 611 -8.93 6.23 12.39
C HIS A 611 -8.19 6.64 13.66
N ASN A 612 -8.83 7.37 14.58
CA ASN A 612 -8.17 7.79 15.82
C ASN A 612 -7.73 6.56 16.63
N PRO A 613 -6.44 6.39 16.94
CA PRO A 613 -5.97 5.33 17.82
C PRO A 613 -6.29 5.59 19.29
N GLY A 614 -6.94 6.73 19.58
CA GLY A 614 -7.10 7.33 20.89
C GLY A 614 -7.87 6.51 21.93
N ARG A 615 -7.78 7.01 23.15
CA ARG A 615 -8.35 6.45 24.37
C ARG A 615 -9.88 6.41 24.32
N GLY A 616 -10.44 5.30 23.95
CA GLY A 616 -11.87 5.08 24.03
C GLY A 616 -12.45 4.54 22.73
N MET A 617 -13.24 3.53 22.87
CA MET A 617 -13.98 2.89 21.80
C MET A 617 -14.79 3.91 21.02
N VAL A 618 -14.42 4.15 19.78
CA VAL A 618 -15.35 4.72 18.84
C VAL A 618 -15.89 3.55 18.02
N LYS A 619 -17.14 3.20 18.27
CA LYS A 619 -17.84 2.19 17.49
C LYS A 619 -17.77 2.62 16.02
N PRO A 620 -17.38 1.74 15.09
CA PRO A 620 -17.48 2.08 13.69
C PRO A 620 -18.94 2.42 13.38
N ILE A 621 -19.16 3.61 12.86
CA ILE A 621 -20.49 4.08 12.49
C ILE A 621 -20.58 3.93 10.98
N PHE A 622 -21.50 3.09 10.51
CA PHE A 622 -21.83 3.01 9.10
C PHE A 622 -23.12 3.79 8.85
N TYR A 623 -23.08 4.67 7.90
CA TYR A 623 -24.28 5.35 7.39
C TYR A 623 -24.50 4.90 5.95
N SER A 624 -25.72 4.56 5.61
CA SER A 624 -26.13 4.42 4.22
C SER A 624 -26.99 5.62 3.81
N LEU A 625 -26.72 6.15 2.62
CA LEU A 625 -27.56 7.19 2.01
C LEU A 625 -28.55 6.51 1.07
N LYS A 626 -29.83 6.58 1.40
CA LYS A 626 -30.90 6.18 0.51
C LYS A 626 -31.67 7.42 0.08
N ASN A 627 -31.73 7.69 -1.23
CA ASN A 627 -32.44 8.86 -1.80
C ASN A 627 -32.02 10.21 -1.19
N GLY A 628 -30.73 10.39 -0.90
CA GLY A 628 -30.20 11.63 -0.32
C GLY A 628 -30.49 11.84 1.17
N ARG A 629 -31.04 10.85 1.87
CA ARG A 629 -31.24 10.88 3.32
C ARG A 629 -30.39 9.84 4.01
N VAL A 630 -29.81 10.22 5.15
CA VAL A 630 -29.02 9.32 6.01
C VAL A 630 -29.97 8.39 6.75
N GLU A 631 -29.90 7.08 6.49
CA GLU A 631 -30.58 6.08 7.33
C GLU A 631 -29.61 5.66 8.45
N HIS A 632 -29.94 6.01 9.68
CA HIS A 632 -29.22 5.59 10.88
C HIS A 632 -29.47 4.10 11.14
N GLN A 633 -28.47 3.27 10.95
CA GLN A 633 -28.43 1.96 11.61
C GLN A 633 -27.67 2.08 12.93
N GLN A 634 -28.38 2.38 14.00
CA GLN A 634 -27.85 2.17 15.35
C GLN A 634 -27.75 0.68 15.63
N VAL A 635 -26.54 0.12 15.57
CA VAL A 635 -26.28 -1.20 16.12
C VAL A 635 -26.23 -1.06 17.65
N LYS A 636 -27.33 -1.38 18.31
CA LYS A 636 -27.34 -1.53 19.78
C LYS A 636 -26.54 -2.79 20.14
N TRP A 637 -25.37 -2.60 20.67
CA TRP A 637 -24.65 -3.68 21.36
C TRP A 637 -25.28 -3.87 22.73
N ARG A 638 -25.85 -5.03 23.00
CA ARG A 638 -26.08 -5.46 24.38
C ARG A 638 -24.75 -5.92 24.95
N GLN A 639 -24.44 -5.44 26.17
CA GLN A 639 -23.29 -5.83 26.98
C GLN A 639 -23.20 -7.33 27.21
#